data_e2d63e59d18a70e89bdadb804dba00e4
#
_entry.id   e2d63e59d18a70e89bdadb804dba00e4
#
_cell.length_a   1.000
_cell.length_b   1.000
_cell.length_c   1.000
_cell.angle_alpha   90.00
_cell.angle_beta   90.00
_cell.angle_gamma   90.00
#
_symmetry.space_group_name_H-M   'P 1'
#
loop_
_entity.id
_entity.type
_entity.pdbx_description
1 polymer ?
#
loop_
_entity_poly.entity_id
_entity_poly.type
_entity_poly.pdbx_seq_one_letter_code
_entity_poly.pdbx_strand_id
1 'polypeptide(L)'
;MISYGATDPVLNDRTLYPHYLSTGPNEYIQHIAIAELVERLGWTWVIILATSNDGGQKESQNLKNEINKHGACVDLIGTLTGNNDTDKRTLERIQKSTAEVVILCGGRSYNPYFVFILKEIINNKMVVVPVTCVFIPNDFLYNGCLQFQDTNMMSDESLEVKFTEHIYAPREDELLKDLLANDHLCLTHDKEKDDLFQRVYKLLYRNCSNITSPMLYYYPSHRVSTAVSVLARAQHNLLSSSGKHSNSGLPTIIHRKQLHRYLRNVLLNEQRELDYGEAYLIHSLYKDSELKGQEIHVGEYTWSESGSSLRINTEEIVWKKDTKGQILKSQCSTNCPPGYRKVPREGAPPCCYDCAPCSEGEISNLTDMDNCLKCGDYEWPNPEKTVCIEKQLQFLSFEDCLTLIFIVLSLVFFIIAAVILGIFISFRDTPVVRANNHTLSFILLVSIKLSFLSVFLFLGRPVDITCMLRQTSFGITFSIAVSCVLAKTLMVCFAFKATKPGSPWRKWVGVKVAYCIVLSCSIIQILISVIWLTISPPFLELNFLSEPGQIIIQCNEGSAIGFYIVLSYMGLLASVSFIVAFLARSLPDSFNEAKYITFSMLLFCSVWITMIPAYLSTKGKYMVAVEIFAIISSSCGLLFCIFLPKCYIILFKPEMNSKQYLLGNNK
;
A
#
# COMPACT_ATOMS: atom_id res chain seq x y z
N MET A 1 10.97 -4.41 -57.84
CA MET A 1 9.85 -3.46 -57.71
C MET A 1 10.30 -2.39 -56.76
N ILE A 2 10.20 -1.12 -57.12
CA ILE A 2 10.41 -0.01 -56.23
C ILE A 2 9.04 0.61 -55.95
N SER A 3 8.69 0.75 -54.68
CA SER A 3 7.47 1.40 -54.23
C SER A 3 7.80 2.75 -53.58
N TYR A 4 6.99 3.75 -53.84
CA TYR A 4 7.11 5.07 -53.24
C TYR A 4 6.05 5.39 -52.17
N GLY A 5 4.99 4.55 -52.12
CA GLY A 5 3.85 4.86 -51.28
C GLY A 5 3.28 3.70 -50.48
N ALA A 6 3.81 2.49 -50.61
CA ALA A 6 3.38 1.37 -49.80
C ALA A 6 4.12 1.38 -48.45
N THR A 7 3.37 1.38 -47.39
CA THR A 7 3.86 1.54 -46.00
C THR A 7 3.76 0.28 -45.17
N ASP A 8 3.09 -0.77 -45.68
CA ASP A 8 2.85 -2.04 -44.94
C ASP A 8 4.17 -2.71 -44.56
N PRO A 9 4.45 -2.95 -43.25
CA PRO A 9 5.66 -3.58 -42.76
C PRO A 9 5.93 -5.00 -43.32
N VAL A 10 4.87 -5.72 -43.69
CA VAL A 10 4.97 -7.08 -44.25
C VAL A 10 5.73 -7.07 -45.58
N LEU A 11 5.67 -5.99 -46.35
CA LEU A 11 6.41 -5.83 -47.58
C LEU A 11 7.94 -5.76 -47.39
N ASN A 12 8.40 -5.46 -46.18
CA ASN A 12 9.81 -5.45 -45.80
C ASN A 12 10.36 -6.84 -45.45
N ASP A 13 9.49 -7.85 -45.34
CA ASP A 13 9.93 -9.23 -45.11
C ASP A 13 10.65 -9.76 -46.37
N ARG A 14 11.97 -9.92 -46.25
CA ARG A 14 12.84 -10.37 -47.33
C ARG A 14 12.64 -11.84 -47.71
N THR A 15 11.99 -12.62 -46.87
CA THR A 15 11.66 -14.02 -47.13
C THR A 15 10.46 -14.11 -48.06
N LEU A 16 9.47 -13.26 -47.85
CA LEU A 16 8.24 -13.20 -48.66
C LEU A 16 8.43 -12.33 -49.91
N TYR A 17 9.10 -11.18 -49.76
CA TYR A 17 9.27 -10.17 -50.82
C TYR A 17 10.77 -9.81 -51.07
N PRO A 18 11.60 -10.76 -51.58
CA PRO A 18 13.06 -10.58 -51.73
C PRO A 18 13.43 -9.45 -52.69
N HIS A 19 12.54 -9.06 -53.59
CA HIS A 19 12.80 -8.08 -54.63
C HIS A 19 12.02 -6.76 -54.45
N TYR A 20 11.42 -6.55 -53.25
CA TYR A 20 10.71 -5.34 -52.92
C TYR A 20 11.71 -4.32 -52.32
N LEU A 21 11.60 -3.07 -52.78
CA LEU A 21 12.34 -1.91 -52.28
C LEU A 21 11.34 -0.78 -52.11
N SER A 22 11.47 -0.01 -51.03
CA SER A 22 10.60 1.14 -50.77
C SER A 22 11.43 2.39 -50.55
N THR A 23 10.95 3.52 -51.08
CA THR A 23 11.37 4.88 -50.74
C THR A 23 10.33 5.58 -49.88
N GLY A 24 9.27 4.87 -49.49
CA GLY A 24 8.21 5.34 -48.59
C GLY A 24 8.56 5.17 -47.13
N PRO A 25 7.81 5.82 -46.22
CA PRO A 25 8.00 5.70 -44.77
C PRO A 25 7.70 4.28 -44.32
N ASN A 26 8.38 3.86 -43.26
CA ASN A 26 8.06 2.62 -42.60
C ASN A 26 6.99 2.87 -41.52
N GLU A 27 5.78 2.39 -41.78
CA GLU A 27 4.65 2.51 -40.87
C GLU A 27 4.94 1.93 -39.47
N TYR A 28 5.73 0.86 -39.38
CA TYR A 28 6.11 0.25 -38.12
C TYR A 28 6.91 1.19 -37.22
N ILE A 29 7.89 1.92 -37.79
CA ILE A 29 8.72 2.89 -37.04
C ILE A 29 7.86 4.04 -36.57
N GLN A 30 6.91 4.50 -37.37
CA GLN A 30 5.93 5.52 -36.97
C GLN A 30 5.07 5.06 -35.79
N HIS A 31 4.66 3.79 -35.75
CA HIS A 31 3.89 3.25 -34.62
C HIS A 31 4.71 3.26 -33.33
N ILE A 32 6.01 2.93 -33.40
CA ILE A 32 6.90 3.01 -32.25
C ILE A 32 7.05 4.48 -31.80
N ALA A 33 7.27 5.40 -32.74
CA ALA A 33 7.39 6.82 -32.43
C ALA A 33 6.14 7.38 -31.72
N ILE A 34 4.94 7.00 -32.18
CA ILE A 34 3.68 7.38 -31.55
C ILE A 34 3.53 6.75 -30.16
N ALA A 35 3.90 5.48 -30.01
CA ALA A 35 3.82 4.78 -28.71
C ALA A 35 4.79 5.38 -27.69
N GLU A 36 6.02 5.71 -28.08
CA GLU A 36 6.98 6.42 -27.23
C GLU A 36 6.50 7.85 -26.88
N LEU A 37 5.84 8.55 -27.81
CA LEU A 37 5.23 9.86 -27.52
C LEU A 37 4.12 9.73 -26.45
N VAL A 38 3.25 8.73 -26.59
CA VAL A 38 2.17 8.43 -25.64
C VAL A 38 2.75 8.16 -24.24
N GLU A 39 3.79 7.32 -24.16
CA GLU A 39 4.50 7.01 -22.91
C GLU A 39 5.15 8.27 -22.32
N ARG A 40 5.89 9.05 -23.15
CA ARG A 40 6.62 10.23 -22.70
C ARG A 40 5.72 11.33 -22.14
N LEU A 41 4.50 11.47 -22.71
CA LEU A 41 3.51 12.43 -22.23
C LEU A 41 2.65 11.89 -21.08
N GLY A 42 2.87 10.65 -20.64
CA GLY A 42 2.15 10.03 -19.54
C GLY A 42 0.68 9.71 -19.87
N TRP A 43 0.36 9.53 -21.14
CA TRP A 43 -0.97 9.16 -21.58
C TRP A 43 -1.14 7.64 -21.48
N THR A 44 -1.87 7.18 -20.50
CA THR A 44 -2.13 5.74 -20.30
C THR A 44 -3.42 5.26 -20.95
N TRP A 45 -4.24 6.20 -21.50
CA TRP A 45 -5.57 5.91 -22.03
C TRP A 45 -5.83 6.70 -23.29
N VAL A 46 -5.91 6.04 -24.43
CA VAL A 46 -6.03 6.70 -25.74
C VAL A 46 -7.12 6.05 -26.60
N ILE A 47 -7.61 6.80 -27.60
CA ILE A 47 -8.53 6.31 -28.63
C ILE A 47 -7.77 6.22 -29.93
N ILE A 48 -8.01 5.18 -30.73
CA ILE A 48 -7.55 5.09 -32.12
C ILE A 48 -8.75 5.29 -33.02
N LEU A 49 -8.64 6.18 -33.99
CA LEU A 49 -9.65 6.42 -35.00
C LEU A 49 -9.10 6.04 -36.39
N ALA A 50 -9.67 4.98 -36.96
CA ALA A 50 -9.18 4.39 -38.20
C ALA A 50 -10.18 4.54 -39.35
N THR A 51 -9.67 4.52 -40.58
CA THR A 51 -10.50 4.36 -41.79
C THR A 51 -10.98 2.91 -41.94
N SER A 52 -12.12 2.69 -42.56
CA SER A 52 -12.75 1.36 -42.69
C SER A 52 -12.10 0.43 -43.72
N ASN A 53 -11.09 0.90 -44.47
CA ASN A 53 -10.35 0.08 -45.40
C ASN A 53 -9.41 -0.91 -44.66
N ASP A 54 -8.98 -1.94 -45.37
CA ASP A 54 -8.12 -3.00 -44.82
C ASP A 54 -6.82 -2.44 -44.24
N GLY A 55 -6.23 -1.40 -44.87
CA GLY A 55 -5.04 -0.71 -44.38
C GLY A 55 -5.26 -0.08 -43.02
N GLY A 56 -6.32 0.75 -42.87
CA GLY A 56 -6.62 1.43 -41.61
C GLY A 56 -6.96 0.45 -40.48
N GLN A 57 -7.65 -0.65 -40.76
CA GLN A 57 -7.94 -1.69 -39.76
C GLN A 57 -6.65 -2.37 -39.28
N LYS A 58 -5.76 -2.74 -40.21
CA LYS A 58 -4.49 -3.38 -39.89
C LYS A 58 -3.55 -2.43 -39.13
N GLU A 59 -3.41 -1.19 -39.61
CA GLU A 59 -2.64 -0.13 -38.97
C GLU A 59 -3.08 0.09 -37.52
N SER A 60 -4.39 0.20 -37.29
CA SER A 60 -4.95 0.42 -35.96
C SER A 60 -4.65 -0.73 -34.99
N GLN A 61 -4.65 -1.98 -35.46
CA GLN A 61 -4.29 -3.12 -34.62
C GLN A 61 -2.79 -3.15 -34.31
N ASN A 62 -1.94 -2.86 -35.30
CA ASN A 62 -0.49 -2.77 -35.10
C ASN A 62 -0.14 -1.68 -34.09
N LEU A 63 -0.72 -0.48 -34.27
CA LEU A 63 -0.52 0.63 -33.33
C LEU A 63 -1.02 0.31 -31.91
N LYS A 64 -2.20 -0.33 -31.79
CA LYS A 64 -2.69 -0.81 -30.48
C LYS A 64 -1.70 -1.73 -29.80
N ASN A 65 -1.09 -2.65 -30.55
CA ASN A 65 -0.11 -3.58 -30.00
C ASN A 65 1.14 -2.85 -29.49
N GLU A 66 1.64 -1.86 -30.25
CA GLU A 66 2.80 -1.06 -29.83
C GLU A 66 2.47 -0.18 -28.61
N ILE A 67 1.33 0.49 -28.57
CA ILE A 67 0.87 1.27 -27.42
C ILE A 67 0.78 0.41 -26.15
N ASN A 68 0.25 -0.82 -26.29
CA ASN A 68 0.16 -1.74 -25.16
C ASN A 68 1.54 -2.21 -24.64
N LYS A 69 2.53 -2.39 -25.55
CA LYS A 69 3.91 -2.72 -25.15
C LYS A 69 4.56 -1.61 -24.31
N HIS A 70 4.21 -0.35 -24.59
CA HIS A 70 4.66 0.83 -23.86
C HIS A 70 3.83 1.15 -22.61
N GLY A 71 2.97 0.23 -22.15
CA GLY A 71 2.24 0.34 -20.90
C GLY A 71 0.99 1.21 -20.94
N ALA A 72 0.60 1.72 -22.10
CA ALA A 72 -0.66 2.42 -22.30
C ALA A 72 -1.74 1.49 -22.87
N CYS A 73 -3.00 1.84 -22.71
CA CYS A 73 -4.13 1.06 -23.19
C CYS A 73 -4.99 1.85 -24.16
N VAL A 74 -5.64 1.13 -25.07
CA VAL A 74 -6.58 1.72 -26.03
C VAL A 74 -8.00 1.47 -25.53
N ASP A 75 -8.74 2.56 -25.27
CA ASP A 75 -10.14 2.53 -24.85
C ASP A 75 -11.02 1.90 -25.95
N LEU A 76 -10.97 2.51 -27.11
CA LEU A 76 -11.74 2.04 -28.27
C LEU A 76 -10.98 2.29 -29.58
N ILE A 77 -11.20 1.42 -30.54
CA ILE A 77 -10.87 1.66 -31.93
C ILE A 77 -12.16 2.07 -32.64
N GLY A 78 -12.24 3.35 -32.99
CA GLY A 78 -13.33 3.90 -33.79
C GLY A 78 -13.04 3.69 -35.28
N THR A 79 -14.01 3.19 -36.05
CA THR A 79 -13.86 3.04 -37.49
C THR A 79 -14.81 3.99 -38.20
N LEU A 80 -14.30 4.78 -39.12
CA LEU A 80 -15.09 5.67 -40.00
C LEU A 80 -15.34 4.99 -41.32
N THR A 81 -16.62 4.75 -41.60
CA THR A 81 -17.08 3.98 -42.76
C THR A 81 -17.58 4.87 -43.91
N GLY A 82 -17.80 6.14 -43.65
CA GLY A 82 -18.47 7.07 -44.55
C GLY A 82 -20.01 6.95 -44.53
N ASN A 83 -20.56 6.11 -43.66
CA ASN A 83 -21.98 6.03 -43.42
C ASN A 83 -22.37 6.91 -42.23
N ASN A 84 -23.27 7.87 -42.45
CA ASN A 84 -23.67 8.86 -41.46
C ASN A 84 -24.13 8.26 -40.15
N ASP A 85 -24.89 7.17 -40.14
CA ASP A 85 -25.48 6.59 -38.94
C ASP A 85 -24.43 5.82 -38.10
N THR A 86 -23.55 5.09 -38.78
CA THR A 86 -22.47 4.34 -38.11
C THR A 86 -21.42 5.29 -37.57
N ASP A 87 -21.04 6.28 -38.36
CA ASP A 87 -20.01 7.26 -38.01
C ASP A 87 -20.47 8.19 -36.87
N LYS A 88 -21.77 8.56 -36.84
CA LYS A 88 -22.39 9.29 -35.74
C LYS A 88 -22.32 8.51 -34.42
N ARG A 89 -22.63 7.19 -34.45
CA ARG A 89 -22.50 6.33 -33.27
C ARG A 89 -21.04 6.22 -32.79
N THR A 90 -20.11 6.17 -33.73
CA THR A 90 -18.68 6.19 -33.40
C THR A 90 -18.29 7.51 -32.70
N LEU A 91 -18.76 8.66 -33.22
CA LEU A 91 -18.54 9.97 -32.61
C LEU A 91 -19.13 10.04 -31.19
N GLU A 92 -20.35 9.58 -30.99
CA GLU A 92 -21.01 9.53 -29.68
C GLU A 92 -20.23 8.68 -28.67
N ARG A 93 -19.66 7.54 -29.11
CA ARG A 93 -18.79 6.71 -28.26
C ARG A 93 -17.49 7.42 -27.89
N ILE A 94 -16.86 8.09 -28.86
CA ILE A 94 -15.63 8.88 -28.62
C ILE A 94 -15.91 10.02 -27.63
N GLN A 95 -17.04 10.73 -27.77
CA GLN A 95 -17.42 11.82 -26.86
C GLN A 95 -17.70 11.35 -25.44
N LYS A 96 -18.26 10.14 -25.28
CA LYS A 96 -18.51 9.52 -23.95
C LYS A 96 -17.27 8.93 -23.30
N SER A 97 -16.22 8.71 -24.06
CA SER A 97 -14.96 8.17 -23.56
C SER A 97 -14.24 9.16 -22.64
N THR A 98 -13.64 8.62 -21.60
CA THR A 98 -12.78 9.38 -20.67
C THR A 98 -11.39 9.66 -21.21
N ALA A 99 -11.00 9.01 -22.34
CA ALA A 99 -9.73 9.29 -23.00
C ALA A 99 -9.77 10.67 -23.67
N GLU A 100 -8.76 11.48 -23.43
CA GLU A 100 -8.66 12.84 -23.94
C GLU A 100 -7.80 12.95 -25.22
N VAL A 101 -7.19 11.84 -25.66
CA VAL A 101 -6.29 11.76 -26.80
C VAL A 101 -6.84 10.81 -27.83
N VAL A 102 -6.87 11.28 -29.10
CA VAL A 102 -7.28 10.49 -30.28
C VAL A 102 -6.11 10.41 -31.26
N ILE A 103 -5.73 9.21 -31.65
CA ILE A 103 -4.68 8.95 -32.62
C ILE A 103 -5.34 8.51 -33.93
N LEU A 104 -4.99 9.15 -35.00
CA LEU A 104 -5.54 8.84 -36.32
C LEU A 104 -4.77 7.68 -36.97
N CYS A 105 -5.46 6.83 -37.72
CA CYS A 105 -4.89 5.74 -38.51
C CYS A 105 -5.56 5.60 -39.86
N GLY A 106 -4.81 5.17 -40.85
CA GLY A 106 -5.28 4.92 -42.19
C GLY A 106 -5.04 6.07 -43.15
N GLY A 107 -4.97 5.73 -44.45
CA GLY A 107 -4.73 6.66 -45.53
C GLY A 107 -5.94 7.55 -45.84
N ARG A 108 -5.83 8.26 -46.96
CA ARG A 108 -6.85 9.19 -47.46
C ARG A 108 -8.28 8.65 -47.40
N SER A 109 -9.15 9.40 -46.75
CA SER A 109 -10.59 9.27 -46.93
C SER A 109 -11.12 10.56 -47.56
N TYR A 110 -11.62 10.47 -48.76
CA TYR A 110 -12.20 11.60 -49.48
C TYR A 110 -13.64 11.95 -49.06
N ASN A 111 -14.09 11.39 -47.93
CA ASN A 111 -15.48 11.60 -47.52
C ASN A 111 -15.60 12.93 -46.75
N PRO A 112 -16.38 13.88 -47.22
CA PRO A 112 -16.62 15.17 -46.56
C PRO A 112 -17.17 15.04 -45.12
N TYR A 113 -17.91 13.96 -44.88
CA TYR A 113 -18.46 13.66 -43.57
C TYR A 113 -17.37 13.26 -42.59
N PHE A 114 -16.28 12.65 -43.05
CA PHE A 114 -15.08 12.39 -42.26
C PHE A 114 -14.48 13.68 -41.67
N VAL A 115 -14.38 14.72 -42.50
CA VAL A 115 -13.87 16.05 -42.12
C VAL A 115 -14.77 16.67 -41.03
N PHE A 116 -16.08 16.54 -41.16
CA PHE A 116 -17.04 17.04 -40.17
C PHE A 116 -16.88 16.34 -38.81
N ILE A 117 -16.82 15.00 -38.81
CA ILE A 117 -16.61 14.22 -37.59
C ILE A 117 -15.29 14.56 -36.95
N LEU A 118 -14.23 14.66 -37.75
CA LEU A 118 -12.91 14.98 -37.26
C LEU A 118 -12.89 16.38 -36.62
N LYS A 119 -13.59 17.37 -37.20
CA LYS A 119 -13.74 18.71 -36.63
C LYS A 119 -14.38 18.66 -35.24
N GLU A 120 -15.43 17.89 -35.05
CA GLU A 120 -16.09 17.72 -33.76
C GLU A 120 -15.16 17.05 -32.71
N ILE A 121 -14.35 16.07 -33.14
CA ILE A 121 -13.37 15.41 -32.28
C ILE A 121 -12.24 16.39 -31.93
N ILE A 122 -11.69 17.08 -32.93
CA ILE A 122 -10.61 18.04 -32.75
C ILE A 122 -11.03 19.18 -31.83
N ASN A 123 -12.26 19.63 -31.84
CA ASN A 123 -12.73 20.67 -30.95
C ASN A 123 -12.70 20.27 -29.47
N ASN A 124 -12.84 18.98 -29.15
CA ASN A 124 -13.04 18.48 -27.80
C ASN A 124 -11.83 17.70 -27.24
N LYS A 125 -11.05 17.04 -28.11
CA LYS A 125 -9.97 16.14 -27.72
C LYS A 125 -8.67 16.49 -28.44
N MET A 126 -7.52 16.14 -27.82
CA MET A 126 -6.20 16.26 -28.45
C MET A 126 -6.10 15.20 -29.56
N VAL A 127 -5.61 15.61 -30.73
CA VAL A 127 -5.46 14.70 -31.86
C VAL A 127 -4.00 14.56 -32.25
N VAL A 128 -3.54 13.31 -32.38
CA VAL A 128 -2.22 12.97 -32.92
C VAL A 128 -2.39 12.51 -34.35
N VAL A 129 -1.71 13.20 -35.27
CA VAL A 129 -1.79 12.99 -36.71
C VAL A 129 -0.50 12.35 -37.20
N PRO A 130 -0.53 11.07 -37.63
CA PRO A 130 0.63 10.41 -38.22
C PRO A 130 1.01 10.96 -39.60
N VAL A 131 2.23 10.68 -40.06
CA VAL A 131 2.71 11.01 -41.41
C VAL A 131 1.85 10.36 -42.51
N THR A 132 1.35 9.15 -42.23
CA THR A 132 0.49 8.42 -43.17
C THR A 132 -0.89 9.06 -43.37
N CYS A 133 -1.34 9.89 -42.43
CA CYS A 133 -2.65 10.53 -42.43
C CYS A 133 -2.61 11.94 -43.07
N VAL A 134 -2.11 12.04 -44.29
CA VAL A 134 -1.72 13.31 -44.95
C VAL A 134 -2.88 14.24 -45.40
N PHE A 135 -4.14 13.90 -45.14
CA PHE A 135 -5.29 14.60 -45.77
C PHE A 135 -6.36 15.08 -44.79
N ILE A 136 -5.93 15.94 -43.89
CA ILE A 136 -6.87 16.79 -43.17
C ILE A 136 -6.58 18.21 -43.66
N PRO A 137 -7.57 18.98 -44.14
CA PRO A 137 -7.32 20.39 -44.50
C PRO A 137 -6.68 21.11 -43.32
N ASN A 138 -5.54 21.76 -43.55
CA ASN A 138 -4.77 22.44 -42.52
C ASN A 138 -5.62 23.35 -41.62
N ASP A 139 -6.64 24.01 -42.18
CA ASP A 139 -7.57 24.85 -41.42
C ASP A 139 -8.27 24.14 -40.24
N PHE A 140 -8.40 22.81 -40.27
CA PHE A 140 -9.00 22.04 -39.19
C PHE A 140 -7.96 21.56 -38.18
N LEU A 141 -6.72 21.29 -38.61
CA LEU A 141 -5.64 20.80 -37.76
C LEU A 141 -5.14 21.88 -36.80
N TYR A 142 -5.21 23.15 -37.21
CA TYR A 142 -4.81 24.28 -36.38
C TYR A 142 -5.69 24.51 -35.14
N ASN A 143 -6.28 23.50 -34.60
CA ASN A 143 -7.09 23.60 -33.40
C ASN A 143 -6.48 22.84 -32.19
N GLY A 144 -5.16 22.74 -32.18
CA GLY A 144 -4.39 22.05 -31.13
C GLY A 144 -4.25 20.54 -31.43
N CYS A 145 -3.48 20.21 -32.47
CA CYS A 145 -3.10 18.85 -32.84
C CYS A 145 -1.59 18.70 -32.73
N LEU A 146 -1.13 17.46 -32.52
CA LEU A 146 0.27 17.10 -32.73
C LEU A 146 0.40 16.36 -34.05
N GLN A 147 1.24 16.85 -34.93
CA GLN A 147 1.46 16.25 -36.25
C GLN A 147 2.89 15.74 -36.37
N PHE A 148 3.01 14.51 -36.86
CA PHE A 148 4.28 13.95 -37.29
C PHE A 148 4.54 14.35 -38.74
N GLN A 149 5.76 14.82 -39.02
CA GLN A 149 6.24 15.14 -40.36
C GLN A 149 7.54 14.39 -40.66
N ASP A 150 7.71 13.95 -41.89
CA ASP A 150 8.95 13.29 -42.36
C ASP A 150 10.04 14.37 -42.59
N THR A 151 11.21 14.20 -41.96
CA THR A 151 12.35 15.13 -42.11
C THR A 151 12.81 15.28 -43.54
N ASN A 152 12.65 14.24 -44.38
CA ASN A 152 13.02 14.30 -45.79
C ASN A 152 12.16 15.26 -46.64
N MET A 153 11.07 15.81 -46.07
CA MET A 153 10.25 16.78 -46.75
C MET A 153 10.85 18.20 -46.79
N MET A 154 11.77 18.53 -45.88
CA MET A 154 12.27 19.89 -45.69
C MET A 154 13.53 20.25 -46.49
N SER A 155 14.13 19.28 -47.24
CA SER A 155 15.48 19.45 -47.76
C SER A 155 15.62 20.24 -49.07
N ASP A 156 14.53 20.66 -49.68
CA ASP A 156 14.65 21.31 -50.99
C ASP A 156 13.65 22.47 -51.23
N GLU A 157 13.85 23.61 -50.50
CA GLU A 157 13.10 24.88 -50.74
C GLU A 157 13.11 25.31 -52.19
N SER A 158 14.17 24.99 -52.96
CA SER A 158 14.26 25.37 -54.37
C SER A 158 13.30 24.58 -55.28
N LEU A 159 13.00 23.35 -54.92
CA LEU A 159 12.05 22.51 -55.65
C LEU A 159 10.60 22.90 -55.31
N GLU A 160 10.36 23.28 -54.07
CA GLU A 160 9.07 23.77 -53.59
C GLU A 160 8.67 25.07 -54.31
N VAL A 161 9.57 26.02 -54.35
CA VAL A 161 9.33 27.29 -55.06
C VAL A 161 9.06 27.07 -56.53
N LYS A 162 9.83 26.23 -57.21
CA LYS A 162 9.64 25.93 -58.64
C LYS A 162 8.35 25.18 -58.91
N PHE A 163 7.97 24.27 -58.02
CA PHE A 163 6.74 23.52 -58.17
C PHE A 163 5.51 24.39 -57.95
N THR A 164 5.57 25.28 -56.96
CA THR A 164 4.52 26.27 -56.67
C THR A 164 4.37 27.27 -57.82
N GLU A 165 5.47 27.81 -58.34
CA GLU A 165 5.41 28.71 -59.53
C GLU A 165 4.80 28.03 -60.77
N HIS A 166 5.02 26.72 -60.97
CA HIS A 166 4.45 25.96 -62.08
C HIS A 166 2.97 25.65 -61.90
N ILE A 167 2.50 25.35 -60.72
CA ILE A 167 1.10 25.02 -60.42
C ILE A 167 0.22 26.29 -60.45
N TYR A 168 0.74 27.39 -59.88
CA TYR A 168 -0.02 28.66 -59.79
C TYR A 168 0.18 29.59 -60.99
N ALA A 169 1.04 29.21 -61.98
CA ALA A 169 1.09 29.96 -63.20
C ALA A 169 -0.30 29.89 -63.91
N PRO A 170 -0.83 31.02 -64.39
CA PRO A 170 -2.16 31.04 -65.04
C PRO A 170 -2.08 30.28 -66.36
N ARG A 171 -2.28 28.98 -66.28
CA ARG A 171 -2.42 28.06 -67.41
C ARG A 171 -3.86 27.63 -67.57
N GLU A 172 -4.29 27.46 -68.82
CA GLU A 172 -5.61 26.97 -69.23
C GLU A 172 -5.79 25.47 -68.99
N ASP A 173 -5.11 24.90 -68.01
CA ASP A 173 -5.21 23.47 -67.69
C ASP A 173 -6.45 23.19 -66.81
N GLU A 174 -7.54 22.83 -67.45
CA GLU A 174 -8.80 22.52 -66.76
C GLU A 174 -8.66 21.36 -65.77
N LEU A 175 -7.82 20.35 -66.07
CA LEU A 175 -7.62 19.19 -65.20
C LEU A 175 -6.97 19.60 -63.89
N LEU A 176 -6.00 20.50 -63.95
CA LEU A 176 -5.31 21.03 -62.76
C LEU A 176 -6.25 21.88 -61.91
N LYS A 177 -7.10 22.68 -62.54
CA LYS A 177 -8.13 23.47 -61.83
C LYS A 177 -9.15 22.56 -61.13
N ASP A 178 -9.62 21.51 -61.78
CA ASP A 178 -10.54 20.56 -61.21
C ASP A 178 -9.90 19.76 -60.06
N LEU A 179 -8.64 19.41 -60.19
CA LEU A 179 -7.88 18.72 -59.14
C LEU A 179 -7.71 19.62 -57.90
N LEU A 180 -7.33 20.87 -58.08
CA LEU A 180 -7.20 21.86 -57.00
C LEU A 180 -8.57 22.13 -56.35
N ALA A 181 -9.61 22.29 -57.14
CA ALA A 181 -10.97 22.48 -56.62
C ALA A 181 -11.46 21.30 -55.79
N ASN A 182 -11.16 20.08 -56.19
CA ASN A 182 -11.54 18.88 -55.47
C ASN A 182 -10.71 18.71 -54.18
N ASP A 183 -9.43 18.98 -54.21
CA ASP A 183 -8.56 18.82 -53.03
C ASP A 183 -8.79 19.88 -51.94
N HIS A 184 -9.02 21.11 -52.34
CA HIS A 184 -9.31 22.22 -51.45
C HIS A 184 -10.81 22.41 -51.16
N LEU A 185 -11.68 21.56 -51.76
CA LEU A 185 -13.11 21.65 -51.63
C LEU A 185 -13.63 23.04 -51.90
N CYS A 186 -13.11 23.67 -52.95
CA CYS A 186 -13.47 25.04 -53.33
C CYS A 186 -14.29 25.04 -54.64
N LEU A 187 -15.07 26.12 -54.77
CA LEU A 187 -15.92 26.33 -55.98
C LEU A 187 -15.04 26.55 -57.19
N THR A 188 -15.34 25.80 -58.26
CA THR A 188 -14.82 26.08 -59.60
C THR A 188 -15.62 27.26 -60.20
N HIS A 189 -15.16 27.86 -61.23
CA HIS A 189 -15.96 28.88 -61.92
C HIS A 189 -16.97 28.27 -62.89
N ASP A 190 -17.12 26.91 -62.90
CA ASP A 190 -18.06 26.19 -63.69
C ASP A 190 -19.31 25.80 -62.88
N LYS A 191 -20.43 26.40 -63.18
CA LYS A 191 -21.66 26.28 -62.42
C LYS A 191 -22.24 24.84 -62.42
N GLU A 192 -22.04 24.06 -63.49
CA GLU A 192 -22.51 22.71 -63.57
C GLU A 192 -21.67 21.75 -62.69
N LYS A 193 -20.36 21.95 -62.67
CA LYS A 193 -19.45 21.22 -61.83
C LYS A 193 -19.69 21.55 -60.36
N ASP A 194 -19.88 22.83 -60.04
CA ASP A 194 -20.13 23.30 -58.66
C ASP A 194 -21.45 22.73 -58.12
N ASP A 195 -22.50 22.67 -58.91
CA ASP A 195 -23.78 22.06 -58.56
C ASP A 195 -23.65 20.56 -58.38
N LEU A 196 -22.80 19.88 -59.17
CA LEU A 196 -22.52 18.47 -59.04
C LEU A 196 -21.74 18.19 -57.74
N PHE A 197 -20.69 18.94 -57.47
CA PHE A 197 -19.89 18.81 -56.26
C PHE A 197 -20.70 19.11 -55.00
N GLN A 198 -21.55 20.13 -55.00
CA GLN A 198 -22.46 20.43 -53.91
C GLN A 198 -23.49 19.28 -53.66
N ARG A 199 -23.98 18.67 -54.70
CA ARG A 199 -24.89 17.52 -54.57
C ARG A 199 -24.20 16.27 -54.06
N VAL A 200 -22.99 15.99 -54.52
CA VAL A 200 -22.19 14.82 -54.12
C VAL A 200 -21.64 14.95 -52.70
N TYR A 201 -21.07 16.08 -52.39
CA TYR A 201 -20.32 16.28 -51.13
C TYR A 201 -21.09 17.02 -50.05
N LYS A 202 -22.25 17.66 -50.41
CA LYS A 202 -23.10 18.42 -49.45
C LYS A 202 -22.36 19.48 -48.61
N LEU A 203 -21.30 20.06 -49.12
CA LEU A 203 -20.48 21.05 -48.48
C LEU A 203 -20.65 22.43 -49.11
N LEU A 204 -20.57 23.48 -48.27
CA LEU A 204 -20.48 24.86 -48.68
C LEU A 204 -19.00 25.19 -49.02
N TYR A 205 -18.71 25.37 -50.27
CA TYR A 205 -17.37 25.62 -50.78
C TYR A 205 -16.99 27.08 -50.66
N ARG A 206 -15.69 27.32 -50.36
CA ARG A 206 -15.05 28.67 -50.43
C ARG A 206 -14.59 28.90 -51.87
N ASN A 207 -14.46 30.19 -52.23
CA ASN A 207 -13.85 30.56 -53.50
C ASN A 207 -12.35 30.18 -53.49
N CYS A 208 -11.87 29.51 -54.52
CA CYS A 208 -10.50 29.07 -54.69
C CYS A 208 -9.47 30.20 -54.89
N SER A 209 -9.91 31.46 -55.05
CA SER A 209 -9.04 32.58 -55.39
C SER A 209 -7.97 32.98 -54.37
N ASN A 210 -8.05 32.42 -53.14
CA ASN A 210 -7.13 32.75 -52.04
C ASN A 210 -6.37 31.53 -51.46
N ILE A 211 -6.19 30.48 -52.23
CA ILE A 211 -5.47 29.31 -51.77
C ILE A 211 -3.96 29.56 -51.91
N THR A 212 -3.28 29.66 -50.78
CA THR A 212 -1.85 30.00 -50.72
C THR A 212 -0.96 28.79 -50.34
N SER A 213 -1.50 27.59 -50.21
CA SER A 213 -0.70 26.44 -49.74
C SER A 213 -0.68 25.29 -50.73
N PRO A 214 0.46 25.05 -51.39
CA PRO A 214 0.67 23.91 -52.31
C PRO A 214 1.13 22.65 -51.65
N MET A 215 1.22 22.59 -50.32
CA MET A 215 1.85 21.49 -49.58
C MET A 215 1.30 20.07 -49.87
N LEU A 216 0.10 19.98 -50.39
CA LEU A 216 -0.58 18.70 -50.59
C LEU A 216 0.02 17.79 -51.70
N TYR A 217 0.68 18.39 -52.68
CA TYR A 217 1.20 17.66 -53.86
C TYR A 217 2.68 17.34 -53.81
N TYR A 218 3.41 17.98 -52.92
CA TYR A 218 4.86 17.85 -52.84
C TYR A 218 5.31 16.48 -52.33
N TYR A 219 4.60 15.96 -51.32
CA TYR A 219 4.98 14.74 -50.61
C TYR A 219 5.14 13.48 -51.51
N PRO A 220 4.16 13.09 -52.34
CA PRO A 220 4.33 11.94 -53.22
C PRO A 220 5.38 12.21 -54.31
N SER A 221 5.51 13.46 -54.75
CA SER A 221 6.40 13.84 -55.86
C SER A 221 7.87 13.65 -55.51
N HIS A 222 8.29 14.04 -54.31
CA HIS A 222 9.67 13.82 -53.84
C HIS A 222 10.03 12.33 -53.80
N ARG A 223 9.16 11.50 -53.27
CA ARG A 223 9.40 10.06 -53.20
C ARG A 223 9.43 9.36 -54.55
N VAL A 224 8.58 9.77 -55.45
CA VAL A 224 8.61 9.34 -56.86
C VAL A 224 9.92 9.77 -57.49
N SER A 225 10.34 11.03 -57.34
CA SER A 225 11.62 11.54 -57.84
C SER A 225 12.80 10.74 -57.31
N THR A 226 12.83 10.46 -56.00
CA THR A 226 13.85 9.60 -55.37
C THR A 226 13.85 8.21 -55.96
N ALA A 227 12.68 7.60 -56.11
CA ALA A 227 12.57 6.23 -56.67
C ALA A 227 13.10 6.18 -58.15
N VAL A 228 12.80 7.22 -58.90
CA VAL A 228 13.30 7.35 -60.30
C VAL A 228 14.82 7.59 -60.33
N SER A 229 15.36 8.43 -59.42
CA SER A 229 16.78 8.72 -59.30
C SER A 229 17.56 7.43 -58.90
N VAL A 230 17.07 6.70 -57.93
CA VAL A 230 17.66 5.41 -57.53
C VAL A 230 17.68 4.42 -58.68
N LEU A 231 16.57 4.33 -59.42
CA LEU A 231 16.47 3.44 -60.61
C LEU A 231 17.48 3.87 -61.69
N ALA A 232 17.56 5.16 -62.01
CA ALA A 232 18.48 5.71 -63.01
C ALA A 232 19.96 5.45 -62.64
N ARG A 233 20.35 5.73 -61.39
CA ARG A 233 21.69 5.49 -60.86
C ARG A 233 22.06 3.99 -60.89
N ALA A 234 21.15 3.12 -60.45
CA ALA A 234 21.34 1.68 -60.49
C ALA A 234 21.54 1.16 -61.93
N GLN A 235 20.72 1.67 -62.86
CA GLN A 235 20.86 1.31 -64.28
C GLN A 235 22.14 1.85 -64.88
N HIS A 236 22.57 3.05 -64.55
CA HIS A 236 23.86 3.62 -64.96
C HIS A 236 25.04 2.78 -64.45
N ASN A 237 25.01 2.42 -63.16
CA ASN A 237 26.06 1.57 -62.55
C ASN A 237 26.11 0.17 -63.17
N LEU A 238 24.98 -0.42 -63.51
CA LEU A 238 24.87 -1.67 -64.20
C LEU A 238 25.51 -1.60 -65.60
N LEU A 239 25.16 -0.57 -66.39
CA LEU A 239 25.67 -0.33 -67.74
C LEU A 239 27.18 -0.04 -67.74
N SER A 240 27.63 0.79 -66.79
CA SER A 240 29.07 1.10 -66.63
C SER A 240 29.92 -0.09 -66.25
N SER A 241 29.36 -1.03 -65.45
CA SER A 241 30.06 -2.27 -65.11
C SER A 241 30.06 -3.29 -66.27
N SER A 242 29.01 -3.31 -67.12
CA SER A 242 28.91 -4.17 -68.27
C SER A 242 29.82 -3.70 -69.43
N GLY A 243 30.01 -2.41 -69.59
CA GLY A 243 30.90 -1.81 -70.63
C GLY A 243 32.38 -2.18 -70.46
N LYS A 244 32.83 -2.61 -69.31
CA LYS A 244 34.19 -3.09 -69.05
C LYS A 244 34.42 -4.56 -69.47
N HIS A 245 33.40 -5.32 -69.80
CA HIS A 245 33.46 -6.76 -70.15
C HIS A 245 32.80 -7.13 -71.51
N SER A 246 32.48 -6.14 -72.36
CA SER A 246 31.71 -6.44 -73.55
C SER A 246 32.55 -6.87 -74.75
N ASN A 247 32.66 -8.19 -74.94
CA ASN A 247 32.89 -8.82 -76.22
C ASN A 247 31.98 -10.06 -76.50
N SER A 248 30.87 -10.16 -75.85
CA SER A 248 29.88 -11.23 -76.15
C SER A 248 28.48 -10.70 -75.99
N GLY A 249 27.75 -10.69 -77.12
CA GLY A 249 26.32 -10.33 -77.16
C GLY A 249 25.43 -11.28 -76.37
N LEU A 250 25.23 -10.98 -75.11
CA LEU A 250 24.36 -11.72 -74.22
C LEU A 250 23.01 -11.02 -74.02
N PRO A 251 21.95 -11.81 -73.87
CA PRO A 251 20.56 -11.30 -73.97
C PRO A 251 20.08 -10.52 -72.74
N THR A 252 19.16 -9.61 -73.01
CA THR A 252 18.48 -8.68 -72.09
C THR A 252 17.96 -9.28 -70.76
N ILE A 253 17.81 -10.59 -70.64
CA ILE A 253 17.27 -11.30 -69.46
C ILE A 253 18.27 -11.33 -68.30
N ILE A 254 19.59 -11.37 -68.54
CA ILE A 254 20.61 -11.42 -67.48
C ILE A 254 20.70 -10.08 -66.81
N HIS A 255 20.53 -8.95 -67.49
CA HIS A 255 20.58 -7.63 -66.97
C HIS A 255 19.46 -7.33 -65.92
N ARG A 256 18.26 -7.91 -66.10
CA ARG A 256 17.15 -7.73 -65.15
C ARG A 256 17.39 -8.35 -63.78
N LYS A 257 18.02 -9.52 -63.71
CA LYS A 257 18.40 -10.16 -62.42
C LYS A 257 19.52 -9.43 -61.70
N GLN A 258 20.44 -8.82 -62.45
CA GLN A 258 21.56 -8.07 -61.89
C GLN A 258 21.10 -6.68 -61.40
N LEU A 259 20.14 -6.02 -62.06
CA LEU A 259 19.67 -4.70 -61.69
C LEU A 259 19.20 -4.62 -60.25
N HIS A 260 18.56 -5.65 -59.71
CA HIS A 260 18.12 -5.69 -58.34
C HIS A 260 19.29 -5.50 -57.32
N ARG A 261 20.45 -6.13 -57.58
CA ARG A 261 21.63 -5.99 -56.75
C ARG A 261 22.15 -4.53 -56.75
N TYR A 262 22.16 -3.90 -57.93
CA TYR A 262 22.57 -2.50 -58.06
C TYR A 262 21.58 -1.55 -57.41
N LEU A 263 20.28 -1.78 -57.58
CA LEU A 263 19.26 -1.02 -56.91
C LEU A 263 19.42 -1.05 -55.39
N ARG A 264 19.65 -2.24 -54.85
CA ARG A 264 19.86 -2.39 -53.40
C ARG A 264 21.11 -1.65 -52.93
N ASN A 265 22.22 -1.74 -53.67
CA ASN A 265 23.44 -1.04 -53.31
C ASN A 265 23.29 0.48 -53.38
N VAL A 266 22.61 1.02 -54.38
CA VAL A 266 22.35 2.45 -54.52
C VAL A 266 21.48 2.93 -53.36
N LEU A 267 20.37 2.22 -53.05
CA LEU A 267 19.48 2.58 -51.98
C LEU A 267 20.20 2.54 -50.62
N LEU A 268 21.00 1.53 -50.35
CA LEU A 268 21.77 1.42 -49.10
C LEU A 268 22.86 2.48 -48.98
N ASN A 269 23.44 2.90 -50.09
CA ASN A 269 24.45 3.97 -50.08
C ASN A 269 23.79 5.32 -49.88
N GLU A 270 22.64 5.59 -50.51
CA GLU A 270 21.88 6.82 -50.25
C GLU A 270 21.39 6.89 -48.79
N GLN A 271 20.92 5.79 -48.21
CA GLN A 271 20.57 5.73 -46.80
C GLN A 271 21.75 5.95 -45.85
N ARG A 272 23.00 5.49 -46.26
CA ARG A 272 24.24 5.70 -45.49
C ARG A 272 24.82 7.09 -45.69
N GLU A 273 24.76 7.66 -46.90
CA GLU A 273 25.26 9.02 -47.18
C GLU A 273 24.42 10.09 -46.50
N LEU A 274 23.14 9.81 -46.28
CA LEU A 274 22.24 10.75 -45.60
C LEU A 274 22.37 10.66 -44.06
N ASP A 275 23.08 9.65 -43.52
CA ASP A 275 23.29 9.40 -42.09
C ASP A 275 22.02 9.49 -41.23
N TYR A 276 20.87 9.54 -41.89
CA TYR A 276 19.58 9.65 -41.27
C TYR A 276 18.88 8.29 -41.28
N GLY A 277 18.83 7.66 -40.11
CA GLY A 277 17.75 6.74 -39.80
C GLY A 277 16.40 7.42 -40.09
N GLU A 278 15.31 6.67 -40.09
CA GLU A 278 13.99 7.34 -40.21
C GLU A 278 13.83 8.35 -39.06
N ALA A 279 13.57 9.60 -39.39
CA ALA A 279 13.38 10.67 -38.46
C ALA A 279 12.04 11.38 -38.75
N TYR A 280 11.37 11.73 -37.67
CA TYR A 280 10.11 12.47 -37.74
C TYR A 280 10.24 13.74 -36.91
N LEU A 281 9.78 14.85 -37.47
CA LEU A 281 9.57 16.10 -36.74
C LEU A 281 8.15 16.08 -36.13
N ILE A 282 8.00 16.60 -34.93
CA ILE A 282 6.71 16.71 -34.25
C ILE A 282 6.38 18.20 -34.13
N HIS A 283 5.24 18.57 -34.70
CA HIS A 283 4.75 19.92 -34.71
C HIS A 283 3.46 20.06 -33.91
N SER A 284 3.33 21.16 -33.16
CA SER A 284 2.09 21.57 -32.53
C SER A 284 1.38 22.56 -33.43
N LEU A 285 0.17 22.21 -33.83
CA LEU A 285 -0.65 23.03 -34.74
C LEU A 285 -1.74 23.74 -33.93
N TYR A 286 -1.80 25.08 -34.03
CA TYR A 286 -2.79 25.87 -33.32
C TYR A 286 -3.19 27.14 -34.09
N LYS A 287 -4.28 27.80 -33.68
CA LYS A 287 -4.66 29.10 -34.19
C LYS A 287 -4.23 30.20 -33.22
N ASP A 288 -3.62 31.26 -33.74
CA ASP A 288 -3.28 32.39 -32.93
C ASP A 288 -4.51 33.28 -32.62
N SER A 289 -4.30 34.40 -31.93
CA SER A 289 -5.35 35.36 -31.59
C SER A 289 -6.02 36.00 -32.82
N GLU A 290 -5.38 35.96 -33.97
CA GLU A 290 -5.91 36.47 -35.27
C GLU A 290 -6.59 35.36 -36.10
N LEU A 291 -6.78 34.16 -35.50
CA LEU A 291 -7.32 32.94 -36.15
C LEU A 291 -6.47 32.44 -37.33
N LYS A 292 -5.20 32.84 -37.41
CA LYS A 292 -4.24 32.32 -38.37
C LYS A 292 -3.66 31.00 -37.84
N GLY A 293 -3.51 30.02 -38.74
CA GLY A 293 -2.83 28.76 -38.39
C GLY A 293 -1.35 28.99 -38.12
N GLN A 294 -0.86 28.50 -36.99
CA GLN A 294 0.55 28.57 -36.60
C GLN A 294 1.04 27.13 -36.35
N GLU A 295 2.29 26.90 -36.71
CA GLU A 295 2.98 25.63 -36.58
C GLU A 295 4.25 25.86 -35.75
N ILE A 296 4.36 25.16 -34.63
CA ILE A 296 5.55 25.20 -33.76
C ILE A 296 6.19 23.84 -33.74
N HIS A 297 7.49 23.78 -34.03
CA HIS A 297 8.30 22.58 -33.85
C HIS A 297 8.48 22.31 -32.36
N VAL A 298 7.96 21.15 -31.88
CA VAL A 298 7.96 20.79 -30.47
C VAL A 298 8.80 19.55 -30.17
N GLY A 299 9.23 18.82 -31.19
CA GLY A 299 10.04 17.62 -30.94
C GLY A 299 10.52 16.90 -32.19
N GLU A 300 11.43 15.99 -31.96
CA GLU A 300 12.07 15.18 -32.98
C GLU A 300 12.15 13.73 -32.51
N TYR A 301 11.82 12.82 -33.40
CA TYR A 301 12.00 11.38 -33.22
C TYR A 301 13.03 10.87 -34.23
N THR A 302 14.02 10.15 -33.76
CA THR A 302 15.04 9.51 -34.59
C THR A 302 15.11 8.02 -34.29
N TRP A 303 15.15 7.21 -35.34
CA TRP A 303 15.29 5.77 -35.23
C TRP A 303 16.51 5.30 -36.01
N SER A 304 17.34 4.47 -35.37
CA SER A 304 18.50 3.82 -35.98
C SER A 304 18.60 2.36 -35.53
N GLU A 305 19.48 1.59 -36.16
CA GLU A 305 19.73 0.21 -35.73
C GLU A 305 20.28 0.10 -34.29
N SER A 306 20.82 1.21 -33.76
CA SER A 306 21.33 1.29 -32.37
C SER A 306 20.29 1.66 -31.34
N GLY A 307 19.09 2.08 -31.75
CA GLY A 307 17.97 2.43 -30.88
C GLY A 307 17.17 3.64 -31.36
N SER A 308 16.11 3.95 -30.64
CA SER A 308 15.26 5.12 -30.86
C SER A 308 15.59 6.24 -29.88
N SER A 309 15.31 7.48 -30.28
CA SER A 309 15.44 8.68 -29.44
C SER A 309 14.32 9.65 -29.72
N LEU A 310 13.50 9.91 -28.71
CA LEU A 310 12.44 10.92 -28.73
C LEU A 310 12.86 12.13 -27.90
N ARG A 311 12.95 13.30 -28.54
CA ARG A 311 13.15 14.60 -27.89
C ARG A 311 11.87 15.40 -28.07
N ILE A 312 11.26 15.87 -26.97
CA ILE A 312 10.05 16.69 -27.03
C ILE A 312 10.12 17.80 -26.00
N ASN A 313 9.79 19.03 -26.43
CA ASN A 313 9.64 20.19 -25.58
C ASN A 313 8.14 20.36 -25.22
N THR A 314 7.76 19.86 -24.06
CA THR A 314 6.35 19.86 -23.62
C THR A 314 5.83 21.25 -23.27
N GLU A 315 6.71 22.23 -23.03
CA GLU A 315 6.34 23.60 -22.68
C GLU A 315 5.85 24.38 -23.90
N GLU A 316 6.31 24.02 -25.10
CA GLU A 316 5.90 24.65 -26.35
C GLU A 316 4.65 24.06 -26.98
N ILE A 317 4.14 22.93 -26.42
CA ILE A 317 2.91 22.32 -26.89
C ILE A 317 1.71 23.20 -26.48
N VAL A 318 0.91 23.59 -27.44
CA VAL A 318 -0.33 24.34 -27.18
C VAL A 318 -1.45 23.37 -26.84
N TRP A 319 -1.80 23.29 -25.55
CA TRP A 319 -2.86 22.43 -25.05
C TRP A 319 -4.24 23.08 -25.22
N LYS A 320 -5.24 22.31 -25.62
CA LYS A 320 -6.62 22.80 -25.89
C LYS A 320 -7.38 23.28 -24.66
N LYS A 321 -7.21 22.62 -23.55
CA LYS A 321 -7.85 22.99 -22.29
C LYS A 321 -6.91 23.91 -21.54
N ASP A 322 -7.48 24.86 -20.82
CA ASP A 322 -6.72 25.78 -19.97
C ASP A 322 -6.02 25.02 -18.83
N THR A 323 -5.00 24.26 -19.22
CA THR A 323 -4.22 23.39 -18.33
C THR A 323 -3.19 24.16 -17.51
N LYS A 324 -3.16 25.51 -17.64
CA LYS A 324 -2.17 26.39 -16.99
C LYS A 324 -0.71 25.94 -17.23
N GLY A 325 -0.42 25.46 -18.44
CA GLY A 325 0.90 24.96 -18.83
C GLY A 325 1.21 23.53 -18.35
N GLN A 326 0.25 22.80 -17.80
CA GLN A 326 0.44 21.39 -17.44
C GLN A 326 0.11 20.46 -18.61
N ILE A 327 0.83 19.36 -18.71
CA ILE A 327 0.57 18.31 -19.70
C ILE A 327 -0.86 17.79 -19.57
N LEU A 328 -1.57 17.67 -20.70
CA LEU A 328 -2.91 17.08 -20.74
C LEU A 328 -2.88 15.65 -20.22
N LYS A 329 -3.70 15.36 -19.22
CA LYS A 329 -3.82 14.00 -18.64
C LYS A 329 -4.86 13.19 -19.40
N SER A 330 -4.47 12.03 -19.90
CA SER A 330 -5.37 11.05 -20.52
C SER A 330 -5.15 9.70 -19.84
N GLN A 331 -5.98 9.42 -18.84
CA GLN A 331 -5.84 8.24 -17.96
C GLN A 331 -7.21 7.63 -17.68
N CYS A 332 -7.29 6.29 -17.63
CA CYS A 332 -8.52 5.60 -17.24
C CYS A 332 -8.77 5.71 -15.74
N SER A 333 -7.72 5.51 -14.94
CA SER A 333 -7.74 5.63 -13.49
C SER A 333 -6.73 6.68 -13.04
N THR A 334 -7.04 7.37 -11.95
CA THR A 334 -6.09 8.28 -11.29
C THR A 334 -5.01 7.45 -10.60
N ASN A 335 -3.79 7.97 -10.54
CA ASN A 335 -2.68 7.32 -9.86
C ASN A 335 -3.02 7.05 -8.40
N CYS A 336 -2.70 5.86 -7.93
CA CYS A 336 -2.86 5.50 -6.53
C CYS A 336 -1.81 6.23 -5.67
N PRO A 337 -2.24 6.99 -4.66
CA PRO A 337 -1.29 7.66 -3.78
C PRO A 337 -0.52 6.65 -2.92
N PRO A 338 0.61 7.04 -2.32
CA PRO A 338 1.29 6.24 -1.31
C PRO A 338 0.33 5.77 -0.22
N GLY A 339 0.52 4.57 0.31
CA GLY A 339 -0.40 3.91 1.23
C GLY A 339 -1.47 3.05 0.56
N TYR A 340 -1.57 3.10 -0.78
CA TYR A 340 -2.51 2.33 -1.58
C TYR A 340 -1.78 1.48 -2.62
N ARG A 341 -2.42 0.38 -3.03
CA ARG A 341 -1.98 -0.47 -4.15
C ARG A 341 -3.02 -0.50 -5.25
N LYS A 342 -2.58 -0.81 -6.46
CA LYS A 342 -3.47 -1.03 -7.59
C LYS A 342 -4.23 -2.35 -7.43
N VAL A 343 -5.50 -2.33 -7.81
CA VAL A 343 -6.35 -3.52 -7.90
C VAL A 343 -6.97 -3.55 -9.27
N PRO A 344 -6.66 -4.55 -10.12
CA PRO A 344 -7.25 -4.69 -11.43
C PRO A 344 -8.78 -4.79 -11.34
N ARG A 345 -9.48 -4.09 -12.24
CA ARG A 345 -10.93 -4.26 -12.41
C ARG A 345 -11.22 -5.46 -13.28
N GLU A 346 -12.11 -6.33 -12.84
CA GLU A 346 -12.52 -7.48 -13.65
C GLU A 346 -13.15 -7.04 -14.98
N GLY A 347 -12.67 -7.60 -16.09
CA GLY A 347 -13.17 -7.29 -17.44
C GLY A 347 -12.73 -5.94 -18.01
N ALA A 348 -11.92 -5.16 -17.32
CA ALA A 348 -11.36 -3.90 -17.81
C ALA A 348 -9.89 -4.05 -18.27
N PRO A 349 -9.41 -3.17 -19.15
CA PRO A 349 -7.99 -3.12 -19.50
C PRO A 349 -7.08 -2.84 -18.29
N PRO A 350 -5.79 -3.27 -18.33
CA PRO A 350 -4.87 -3.12 -17.18
C PRO A 350 -4.66 -1.67 -16.71
N CYS A 351 -4.87 -0.70 -17.59
CA CYS A 351 -4.77 0.73 -17.25
C CYS A 351 -5.97 1.24 -16.42
N CYS A 352 -7.02 0.43 -16.28
CA CYS A 352 -8.22 0.74 -15.49
C CYS A 352 -8.20 -0.09 -14.22
N TYR A 353 -7.82 0.52 -13.11
CA TYR A 353 -7.67 -0.11 -11.81
C TYR A 353 -8.32 0.73 -10.72
N ASP A 354 -8.58 0.11 -9.60
CA ASP A 354 -8.99 0.79 -8.38
C ASP A 354 -7.81 0.86 -7.40
N CYS A 355 -7.87 1.81 -6.48
CA CYS A 355 -6.88 1.93 -5.42
C CYS A 355 -7.43 1.34 -4.13
N ALA A 356 -6.78 0.30 -3.61
CA ALA A 356 -7.10 -0.28 -2.31
C ALA A 356 -6.02 0.09 -1.28
N PRO A 357 -6.40 0.45 -0.05
CA PRO A 357 -5.43 0.72 1.00
C PRO A 357 -4.62 -0.53 1.32
N CYS A 358 -3.36 -0.39 1.67
CA CYS A 358 -2.53 -1.49 2.13
C CYS A 358 -3.14 -2.17 3.36
N SER A 359 -2.91 -3.49 3.49
CA SER A 359 -3.35 -4.27 4.65
C SER A 359 -2.64 -3.81 5.94
N GLU A 360 -3.07 -4.34 7.07
CA GLU A 360 -2.36 -4.11 8.33
C GLU A 360 -0.96 -4.73 8.28
N GLY A 361 0.04 -4.00 8.72
CA GLY A 361 1.44 -4.43 8.66
C GLY A 361 2.13 -4.21 7.32
N GLU A 362 1.47 -3.58 6.34
CA GLU A 362 2.01 -3.32 5.02
C GLU A 362 1.98 -1.84 4.65
N ILE A 363 2.93 -1.41 3.83
CA ILE A 363 3.07 -0.02 3.36
C ILE A 363 3.17 0.04 1.83
N SER A 364 2.88 1.21 1.29
CA SER A 364 3.23 1.62 -0.06
C SER A 364 3.92 2.97 -0.01
N ASN A 365 5.22 3.00 -0.31
CA ASN A 365 6.04 4.21 -0.26
C ASN A 365 6.09 4.98 -1.58
N LEU A 366 5.65 4.39 -2.67
CA LEU A 366 5.61 4.98 -4.01
C LEU A 366 4.16 5.06 -4.50
N THR A 367 3.93 5.95 -5.47
CA THR A 367 2.68 6.02 -6.22
C THR A 367 2.55 4.80 -7.13
N ASP A 368 1.34 4.31 -7.33
CA ASP A 368 0.99 3.25 -8.29
C ASP A 368 1.66 1.89 -8.06
N MET A 369 1.94 1.53 -6.80
CA MET A 369 2.47 0.21 -6.50
C MET A 369 1.43 -0.89 -6.76
N ASP A 370 1.87 -1.98 -7.37
CA ASP A 370 1.02 -3.16 -7.61
C ASP A 370 0.80 -3.97 -6.33
N ASN A 371 1.82 -4.03 -5.45
CA ASN A 371 1.77 -4.73 -4.18
C ASN A 371 2.29 -3.86 -3.06
N CYS A 372 1.71 -4.01 -1.87
CA CYS A 372 2.23 -3.38 -0.67
C CYS A 372 3.44 -4.16 -0.13
N LEU A 373 4.35 -3.46 0.54
CA LEU A 373 5.55 -4.01 1.18
C LEU A 373 5.25 -4.28 2.65
N LYS A 374 5.58 -5.49 3.12
CA LYS A 374 5.41 -5.86 4.52
C LYS A 374 6.50 -5.22 5.39
N CYS A 375 6.10 -4.60 6.50
CA CYS A 375 7.04 -4.11 7.51
C CYS A 375 7.73 -5.26 8.25
N GLY A 376 8.91 -4.98 8.80
CA GLY A 376 9.66 -5.92 9.63
C GLY A 376 8.93 -6.25 10.95
N ASP A 377 9.39 -7.29 11.67
CA ASP A 377 8.73 -7.76 12.90
C ASP A 377 8.75 -6.69 14.01
N TYR A 378 9.75 -5.81 14.02
CA TYR A 378 9.88 -4.71 14.97
C TYR A 378 9.24 -3.39 14.52
N GLU A 379 8.66 -3.39 13.31
CA GLU A 379 8.12 -2.22 12.66
C GLU A 379 6.62 -2.34 12.42
N TRP A 380 5.97 -1.19 12.29
CA TRP A 380 4.55 -1.09 11.98
C TRP A 380 4.29 0.11 11.05
N PRO A 381 3.30 0.02 10.15
CA PRO A 381 2.94 1.14 9.30
C PRO A 381 2.55 2.39 10.11
N ASN A 382 2.95 3.56 9.62
CA ASN A 382 2.38 4.82 10.09
C ASN A 382 0.87 4.89 9.72
N PRO A 383 0.09 5.85 10.26
CA PRO A 383 -1.35 5.98 9.96
C PRO A 383 -1.67 6.08 8.47
N GLU A 384 -0.78 6.69 7.68
CA GLU A 384 -0.92 6.86 6.23
C GLU A 384 -0.42 5.65 5.43
N LYS A 385 0.18 4.64 6.08
CA LYS A 385 0.75 3.43 5.47
C LYS A 385 1.80 3.70 4.40
N THR A 386 2.60 4.74 4.62
CA THR A 386 3.65 5.16 3.69
C THR A 386 5.04 4.74 4.12
N VAL A 387 5.28 4.62 5.42
CA VAL A 387 6.57 4.30 6.02
C VAL A 387 6.38 3.34 7.18
N CYS A 388 7.31 2.40 7.36
CA CYS A 388 7.38 1.56 8.56
C CYS A 388 8.07 2.34 9.68
N ILE A 389 7.43 2.40 10.85
CA ILE A 389 7.94 3.02 12.09
C ILE A 389 8.18 1.94 13.13
N GLU A 390 9.08 2.14 14.05
CA GLU A 390 9.33 1.19 15.14
C GLU A 390 8.10 1.01 16.01
N LYS A 391 7.75 -0.25 16.33
CA LYS A 391 6.66 -0.58 17.25
C LYS A 391 6.98 -0.06 18.66
N GLN A 392 5.98 0.50 19.31
CA GLN A 392 6.11 0.95 20.68
C GLN A 392 6.19 -0.22 21.65
N LEU A 393 7.13 -0.16 22.60
CA LEU A 393 7.24 -1.14 23.66
C LEU A 393 6.16 -0.91 24.72
N GLN A 394 5.31 -1.92 24.97
CA GLN A 394 4.25 -1.86 25.96
C GLN A 394 4.63 -2.66 27.21
N PHE A 395 4.69 -2.01 28.32
CA PHE A 395 4.82 -2.58 29.66
C PHE A 395 4.17 -1.63 30.68
N LEU A 396 4.03 -2.04 31.93
CA LEU A 396 3.47 -1.22 33.02
C LEU A 396 4.51 -0.17 33.48
N SER A 397 4.58 0.95 32.77
CA SER A 397 5.56 2.01 33.03
C SER A 397 5.25 2.77 34.33
N PHE A 398 6.26 3.37 34.94
CA PHE A 398 6.09 4.27 36.10
C PHE A 398 5.32 5.55 35.75
N GLU A 399 5.22 5.92 34.49
CA GLU A 399 4.47 7.08 34.02
C GLU A 399 2.98 6.80 33.83
N ASP A 400 2.58 5.52 33.80
CA ASP A 400 1.17 5.14 33.68
C ASP A 400 0.40 5.53 34.94
N CYS A 401 -0.76 6.20 34.77
CA CYS A 401 -1.65 6.58 35.85
C CYS A 401 -2.05 5.39 36.74
N LEU A 402 -2.28 4.22 36.13
CA LEU A 402 -2.60 2.97 36.83
C LEU A 402 -1.46 2.53 37.76
N THR A 403 -0.22 2.62 37.30
CA THR A 403 0.98 2.33 38.09
C THR A 403 1.09 3.24 39.29
N LEU A 404 0.90 4.55 39.10
CA LEU A 404 0.91 5.53 40.19
C LEU A 404 -0.11 5.21 41.28
N ILE A 405 -1.33 4.83 40.86
CA ILE A 405 -2.37 4.39 41.81
C ILE A 405 -1.92 3.18 42.62
N PHE A 406 -1.34 2.16 41.97
CA PHE A 406 -0.84 0.97 42.69
C PHE A 406 0.32 1.30 43.65
N ILE A 407 1.24 2.17 43.23
CA ILE A 407 2.33 2.66 44.13
C ILE A 407 1.77 3.34 45.38
N VAL A 408 0.85 4.31 45.18
CA VAL A 408 0.28 5.04 46.30
C VAL A 408 -0.48 4.10 47.25
N LEU A 409 -1.33 3.22 46.69
CA LEU A 409 -2.10 2.25 47.49
C LEU A 409 -1.17 1.31 48.26
N SER A 410 -0.15 0.74 47.63
CA SER A 410 0.82 -0.15 48.27
C SER A 410 1.58 0.56 49.40
N LEU A 411 2.02 1.78 49.19
CA LEU A 411 2.72 2.56 50.21
C LEU A 411 1.80 2.94 51.40
N VAL A 412 0.59 3.36 51.14
CA VAL A 412 -0.41 3.69 52.18
C VAL A 412 -0.69 2.46 53.03
N PHE A 413 -0.97 1.30 52.41
CA PHE A 413 -1.27 0.09 53.17
C PHE A 413 -0.01 -0.48 53.87
N PHE A 414 1.16 -0.33 53.29
CA PHE A 414 2.42 -0.67 53.95
C PHE A 414 2.62 0.17 55.24
N ILE A 415 2.35 1.48 55.20
CA ILE A 415 2.43 2.38 56.36
C ILE A 415 1.38 2.01 57.40
N ILE A 416 0.11 1.75 56.98
CA ILE A 416 -0.94 1.30 57.90
C ILE A 416 -0.53 -0.02 58.58
N ALA A 417 -0.01 -0.99 57.85
CA ALA A 417 0.48 -2.26 58.42
C ALA A 417 1.67 -2.04 59.38
N ALA A 418 2.55 -1.06 59.09
CA ALA A 418 3.65 -0.69 59.99
C ALA A 418 3.15 -0.03 61.29
N VAL A 419 2.16 0.85 61.20
CA VAL A 419 1.51 1.46 62.37
C VAL A 419 0.84 0.39 63.24
N ILE A 420 0.07 -0.51 62.63
CA ILE A 420 -0.56 -1.64 63.34
C ILE A 420 0.48 -2.51 64.03
N LEU A 421 1.58 -2.83 63.35
CA LEU A 421 2.71 -3.57 63.97
C LEU A 421 3.31 -2.81 65.15
N GLY A 422 3.50 -1.50 65.03
CA GLY A 422 3.98 -0.62 66.13
C GLY A 422 3.04 -0.65 67.34
N ILE A 423 1.72 -0.56 67.11
CA ILE A 423 0.70 -0.70 68.15
C ILE A 423 0.83 -2.07 68.85
N PHE A 424 0.92 -3.17 68.12
CA PHE A 424 1.03 -4.50 68.66
C PHE A 424 2.34 -4.72 69.44
N ILE A 425 3.43 -4.07 69.04
CA ILE A 425 4.71 -4.11 69.80
C ILE A 425 4.59 -3.28 71.09
N SER A 426 4.02 -2.08 71.05
CA SER A 426 3.86 -1.21 72.21
C SER A 426 2.95 -1.80 73.27
N PHE A 427 1.88 -2.45 72.83
CA PHE A 427 0.87 -3.09 73.73
C PHE A 427 1.03 -4.58 73.83
N ARG A 428 2.23 -5.15 73.63
CA ARG A 428 2.51 -6.61 73.61
C ARG A 428 2.09 -7.35 74.88
N ASP A 429 2.10 -6.67 76.03
CA ASP A 429 1.83 -7.23 77.36
C ASP A 429 0.35 -7.22 77.72
N THR A 430 -0.48 -6.64 76.92
CA THR A 430 -1.95 -6.57 77.12
C THR A 430 -2.62 -7.94 76.92
N PRO A 431 -3.71 -8.18 77.65
CA PRO A 431 -4.40 -9.46 77.57
C PRO A 431 -4.88 -9.85 76.17
N VAL A 432 -5.33 -8.90 75.35
CA VAL A 432 -5.79 -9.11 73.94
C VAL A 432 -4.64 -9.59 73.06
N VAL A 433 -3.43 -8.97 73.16
CA VAL A 433 -2.29 -9.35 72.32
C VAL A 433 -1.71 -10.71 72.78
N ARG A 434 -1.65 -11.00 74.09
CA ARG A 434 -1.20 -12.29 74.62
C ARG A 434 -2.13 -13.43 74.28
N ALA A 435 -3.45 -13.23 74.36
CA ALA A 435 -4.45 -14.23 73.96
C ALA A 435 -4.36 -14.64 72.46
N ASN A 436 -3.93 -13.73 71.64
CA ASN A 436 -3.82 -13.88 70.18
C ASN A 436 -2.48 -14.49 69.71
N ASN A 437 -1.65 -15.02 70.54
CA ASN A 437 -0.31 -15.47 70.20
C ASN A 437 0.49 -14.38 69.48
N HIS A 438 1.10 -13.45 70.26
CA HIS A 438 1.76 -12.26 69.76
C HIS A 438 2.77 -12.56 68.63
N THR A 439 3.54 -13.66 68.69
CA THR A 439 4.57 -13.98 67.69
C THR A 439 3.96 -14.35 66.34
N LEU A 440 2.89 -15.17 66.31
CA LEU A 440 2.18 -15.45 65.03
C LEU A 440 1.55 -14.23 64.45
N SER A 441 1.08 -13.28 65.27
CA SER A 441 0.53 -12.02 64.78
C SER A 441 1.63 -11.12 64.19
N PHE A 442 2.83 -11.09 64.77
CA PHE A 442 3.98 -10.36 64.22
C PHE A 442 4.45 -10.96 62.88
N ILE A 443 4.58 -12.30 62.80
CA ILE A 443 4.97 -12.97 61.54
C ILE A 443 3.93 -12.66 60.45
N LEU A 444 2.65 -12.74 60.76
CA LEU A 444 1.55 -12.43 59.83
C LEU A 444 1.61 -10.93 59.35
N LEU A 445 1.80 -9.99 60.29
CA LEU A 445 1.93 -8.56 59.91
C LEU A 445 3.14 -8.30 59.05
N VAL A 446 4.29 -8.94 59.37
CA VAL A 446 5.52 -8.81 58.55
C VAL A 446 5.29 -9.41 57.16
N SER A 447 4.65 -10.58 57.03
CA SER A 447 4.36 -11.17 55.72
C SER A 447 3.41 -10.32 54.89
N ILE A 448 2.37 -9.71 55.53
CA ILE A 448 1.47 -8.75 54.85
C ILE A 448 2.23 -7.51 54.37
N LYS A 449 3.16 -6.95 55.18
CA LYS A 449 4.00 -5.85 54.75
C LYS A 449 4.89 -6.21 53.58
N LEU A 450 5.48 -7.40 53.61
CA LEU A 450 6.31 -7.89 52.49
C LEU A 450 5.48 -8.11 51.22
N SER A 451 4.20 -8.51 51.34
CA SER A 451 3.34 -8.64 50.18
C SER A 451 2.97 -7.30 49.53
N PHE A 452 2.81 -6.21 50.32
CA PHE A 452 2.67 -4.86 49.75
C PHE A 452 3.99 -4.39 49.09
N LEU A 453 5.13 -4.74 49.63
CA LEU A 453 6.41 -4.39 49.05
C LEU A 453 6.69 -5.20 47.78
N SER A 454 6.23 -6.45 47.69
CA SER A 454 6.38 -7.28 46.47
C SER A 454 5.71 -6.70 45.25
N VAL A 455 4.69 -5.82 45.38
CA VAL A 455 4.04 -5.12 44.25
C VAL A 455 5.06 -4.37 43.42
N PHE A 456 6.11 -3.80 44.01
CA PHE A 456 7.13 -3.07 43.26
C PHE A 456 7.95 -3.94 42.30
N LEU A 457 7.99 -5.26 42.51
CA LEU A 457 8.63 -6.19 41.57
C LEU A 457 7.83 -6.39 40.26
N PHE A 458 6.56 -6.01 40.27
CA PHE A 458 5.68 -6.11 39.10
C PHE A 458 5.65 -4.83 38.25
N LEU A 459 6.19 -3.72 38.79
CA LEU A 459 6.17 -2.40 38.16
C LEU A 459 7.46 -2.13 37.36
N GLY A 460 7.32 -1.36 36.29
CA GLY A 460 8.44 -0.97 35.44
C GLY A 460 8.77 -2.01 34.36
N ARG A 461 9.88 -1.81 33.66
CA ARG A 461 10.34 -2.71 32.60
C ARG A 461 10.74 -4.07 33.17
N PRO A 462 10.10 -5.18 32.82
CA PRO A 462 10.50 -6.49 33.32
C PRO A 462 11.90 -6.87 32.79
N VAL A 463 12.68 -7.52 33.64
CA VAL A 463 13.94 -8.17 33.32
C VAL A 463 13.91 -9.60 33.87
N ASP A 464 14.77 -10.50 33.40
CA ASP A 464 14.76 -11.91 33.83
C ASP A 464 14.76 -12.09 35.35
N ILE A 465 15.57 -11.32 36.07
CA ILE A 465 15.65 -11.35 37.53
C ILE A 465 14.32 -10.95 38.18
N THR A 466 13.67 -9.88 37.67
CA THR A 466 12.37 -9.47 38.22
C THR A 466 11.28 -10.49 37.88
N CYS A 467 11.32 -11.14 36.73
CA CYS A 467 10.40 -12.21 36.36
C CYS A 467 10.51 -13.40 37.34
N MET A 468 11.70 -13.82 37.69
CA MET A 468 11.93 -14.87 38.72
C MET A 468 11.46 -14.46 40.09
N LEU A 469 11.82 -13.23 40.54
CA LEU A 469 11.56 -12.77 41.89
C LEU A 469 10.08 -12.47 42.15
N ARG A 470 9.33 -11.92 41.20
CA ARG A 470 7.93 -11.52 41.40
C ARG A 470 7.06 -12.70 41.81
N GLN A 471 7.14 -13.81 41.08
CA GLN A 471 6.31 -15.00 41.35
C GLN A 471 6.74 -15.75 42.60
N THR A 472 8.03 -15.89 42.85
CA THR A 472 8.57 -16.59 44.01
C THR A 472 8.35 -15.82 45.30
N SER A 473 8.63 -14.47 45.31
CA SER A 473 8.43 -13.64 46.52
C SER A 473 6.93 -13.61 46.92
N PHE A 474 6.07 -13.47 45.95
CA PHE A 474 4.63 -13.52 46.14
C PHE A 474 4.20 -14.88 46.74
N GLY A 475 4.57 -16.01 46.10
CA GLY A 475 4.21 -17.35 46.56
C GLY A 475 4.66 -17.63 48.00
N ILE A 476 5.90 -17.27 48.36
CA ILE A 476 6.46 -17.48 49.69
C ILE A 476 5.79 -16.58 50.74
N THR A 477 5.62 -15.28 50.47
CA THR A 477 5.05 -14.34 51.44
C THR A 477 3.60 -14.67 51.78
N PHE A 478 2.80 -15.05 50.75
CA PHE A 478 1.40 -15.48 50.99
C PHE A 478 1.30 -16.82 51.66
N SER A 479 2.17 -17.77 51.34
CA SER A 479 2.23 -19.05 52.05
C SER A 479 2.49 -18.87 53.52
N ILE A 480 3.41 -17.97 53.90
CA ILE A 480 3.66 -17.65 55.32
C ILE A 480 2.41 -17.00 55.96
N ALA A 481 1.77 -16.04 55.27
CA ALA A 481 0.58 -15.38 55.78
C ALA A 481 -0.57 -16.37 56.05
N VAL A 482 -0.92 -17.21 55.05
CA VAL A 482 -2.02 -18.18 55.14
C VAL A 482 -1.67 -19.28 56.18
N SER A 483 -0.42 -19.73 56.26
CA SER A 483 0.00 -20.71 57.28
C SER A 483 -0.04 -20.15 58.70
N CYS A 484 0.21 -18.87 58.92
CA CYS A 484 0.00 -18.21 60.21
C CYS A 484 -1.51 -18.18 60.58
N VAL A 485 -2.38 -17.89 59.63
CA VAL A 485 -3.83 -17.93 59.82
C VAL A 485 -4.31 -19.34 60.14
N LEU A 486 -3.82 -20.35 59.43
CA LEU A 486 -4.12 -21.75 59.67
C LEU A 486 -3.62 -22.20 61.07
N ALA A 487 -2.39 -21.84 61.44
CA ALA A 487 -1.84 -22.16 62.75
C ALA A 487 -2.68 -21.55 63.89
N LYS A 488 -3.12 -20.29 63.73
CA LYS A 488 -3.99 -19.63 64.72
C LYS A 488 -5.35 -20.36 64.87
N THR A 489 -5.99 -20.73 63.79
CA THR A 489 -7.28 -21.44 63.81
C THR A 489 -7.14 -22.84 64.41
N LEU A 490 -6.09 -23.59 64.03
CA LEU A 490 -5.83 -24.91 64.58
C LEU A 490 -5.55 -24.84 66.08
N MET A 491 -4.80 -23.81 66.57
CA MET A 491 -4.57 -23.63 67.98
C MET A 491 -5.85 -23.39 68.79
N VAL A 492 -6.78 -22.59 68.25
CA VAL A 492 -8.10 -22.42 68.87
C VAL A 492 -8.86 -23.76 68.91
N CYS A 493 -8.91 -24.50 67.78
CA CYS A 493 -9.55 -25.84 67.74
C CYS A 493 -8.93 -26.82 68.74
N PHE A 494 -7.60 -26.89 68.83
CA PHE A 494 -6.90 -27.78 69.77
C PHE A 494 -7.15 -27.37 71.24
N ALA A 495 -7.14 -26.08 71.54
CA ALA A 495 -7.43 -25.59 72.88
C ALA A 495 -8.81 -26.04 73.34
N PHE A 496 -9.85 -25.91 72.51
CA PHE A 496 -11.21 -26.37 72.83
C PHE A 496 -11.33 -27.87 72.95
N LYS A 497 -10.68 -28.67 72.07
CA LYS A 497 -10.67 -30.13 72.19
C LYS A 497 -9.91 -30.62 73.40
N ALA A 498 -8.93 -29.89 73.89
CA ALA A 498 -8.09 -30.19 75.07
C ALA A 498 -8.79 -29.88 76.42
N THR A 499 -9.92 -29.17 76.46
CA THR A 499 -10.69 -28.85 77.66
C THR A 499 -11.39 -30.08 78.24
N LYS A 500 -11.60 -31.16 77.43
CA LYS A 500 -12.16 -32.40 77.92
C LYS A 500 -11.13 -33.15 78.82
N PRO A 501 -11.51 -33.61 80.06
CA PRO A 501 -10.61 -34.36 80.91
C PRO A 501 -10.13 -35.62 80.23
N GLY A 502 -8.80 -35.92 80.24
CA GLY A 502 -8.22 -37.12 79.57
C GLY A 502 -7.96 -36.95 78.06
N SER A 503 -8.16 -35.80 77.43
CA SER A 503 -8.01 -35.63 76.01
C SER A 503 -6.54 -35.77 75.55
N PRO A 504 -6.23 -36.55 74.52
CA PRO A 504 -4.90 -36.67 73.95
C PRO A 504 -4.44 -35.40 73.27
N TRP A 505 -5.37 -34.50 72.92
CA TRP A 505 -5.09 -33.23 72.28
C TRP A 505 -4.35 -32.22 73.13
N ARG A 506 -4.23 -32.42 74.46
CA ARG A 506 -3.51 -31.56 75.41
C ARG A 506 -2.01 -31.48 75.11
N LYS A 507 -1.43 -32.46 74.44
CA LYS A 507 -0.04 -32.45 73.98
C LYS A 507 0.18 -31.55 72.81
N TRP A 508 -0.86 -31.25 72.01
CA TRP A 508 -0.80 -30.44 70.78
C TRP A 508 -1.13 -28.95 71.06
N VAL A 509 -1.51 -28.61 72.26
CA VAL A 509 -1.77 -27.24 72.65
C VAL A 509 -0.45 -26.61 73.08
N GLY A 510 0.25 -25.94 72.14
CA GLY A 510 1.49 -25.29 72.45
C GLY A 510 2.02 -24.42 71.33
N VAL A 511 2.70 -23.35 71.67
CA VAL A 511 3.30 -22.39 70.75
C VAL A 511 4.27 -23.07 69.75
N LYS A 512 4.95 -24.13 70.21
CA LYS A 512 5.90 -24.93 69.40
C LYS A 512 5.20 -25.58 68.19
N VAL A 513 3.99 -26.10 68.37
CA VAL A 513 3.22 -26.75 67.33
C VAL A 513 2.81 -25.71 66.24
N ALA A 514 2.39 -24.52 66.67
CA ALA A 514 2.07 -23.43 65.74
C ALA A 514 3.26 -23.05 64.85
N TYR A 515 4.46 -22.97 65.41
CA TYR A 515 5.67 -22.71 64.62
C TYR A 515 6.02 -23.84 63.69
N CYS A 516 5.87 -25.13 64.14
CA CYS A 516 6.09 -26.26 63.25
C CYS A 516 5.14 -26.25 62.03
N ILE A 517 3.88 -25.85 62.23
CA ILE A 517 2.92 -25.70 61.12
C ILE A 517 3.36 -24.64 60.13
N VAL A 518 3.69 -23.44 60.65
CA VAL A 518 4.13 -22.31 59.76
C VAL A 518 5.40 -22.70 59.03
N LEU A 519 6.40 -23.26 59.73
CA LEU A 519 7.67 -23.64 59.12
C LEU A 519 7.52 -24.72 58.06
N SER A 520 6.76 -25.82 58.39
CA SER A 520 6.57 -26.92 57.44
C SER A 520 5.82 -26.47 56.17
N CYS A 521 4.75 -25.69 56.32
CA CYS A 521 4.00 -25.17 55.16
C CYS A 521 4.86 -24.21 54.31
N SER A 522 5.66 -23.36 54.95
CA SER A 522 6.54 -22.41 54.24
C SER A 522 7.70 -23.11 53.56
N ILE A 523 8.31 -24.13 54.18
CA ILE A 523 9.40 -24.90 53.58
C ILE A 523 8.91 -25.68 52.34
N ILE A 524 7.72 -26.28 52.41
CA ILE A 524 7.13 -26.93 51.21
C ILE A 524 6.99 -25.96 50.06
N GLN A 525 6.47 -24.76 50.30
CA GLN A 525 6.34 -23.74 49.24
C GLN A 525 7.71 -23.29 48.71
N ILE A 526 8.70 -23.11 49.57
CA ILE A 526 10.07 -22.75 49.16
C ILE A 526 10.66 -23.88 48.30
N LEU A 527 10.51 -25.15 48.70
CA LEU A 527 10.98 -26.28 47.88
C LEU A 527 10.32 -26.34 46.50
N ILE A 528 9.00 -26.16 46.42
CA ILE A 528 8.28 -26.13 45.17
C ILE A 528 8.81 -24.98 44.28
N SER A 529 9.01 -23.78 44.85
CA SER A 529 9.53 -22.64 44.14
C SER A 529 10.98 -22.84 43.65
N VAL A 530 11.84 -23.46 44.47
CA VAL A 530 13.22 -23.76 44.07
C VAL A 530 13.28 -24.81 42.98
N ILE A 531 12.48 -25.88 43.08
CA ILE A 531 12.39 -26.91 42.03
C ILE A 531 11.94 -26.28 40.70
N TRP A 532 10.90 -25.43 40.73
CA TRP A 532 10.43 -24.72 39.54
C TRP A 532 11.52 -23.83 38.93
N LEU A 533 12.19 -23.00 39.71
CA LEU A 533 13.28 -22.12 39.26
C LEU A 533 14.48 -22.90 38.70
N THR A 534 14.78 -24.09 39.19
CA THR A 534 15.92 -24.89 38.69
C THR A 534 15.60 -25.64 37.41
N ILE A 535 14.35 -26.08 37.21
CA ILE A 535 13.95 -26.87 36.04
C ILE A 535 13.60 -25.95 34.88
N SER A 536 12.84 -24.88 35.14
CA SER A 536 12.28 -24.00 34.08
C SER A 536 12.04 -22.60 34.63
N PRO A 537 13.09 -21.77 34.73
CA PRO A 537 12.96 -20.44 35.29
C PRO A 537 12.10 -19.56 34.43
N PRO A 538 11.31 -18.65 35.00
CA PRO A 538 10.64 -17.58 34.27
C PRO A 538 11.65 -16.65 33.58
N PHE A 539 11.35 -16.24 32.34
CA PHE A 539 12.21 -15.40 31.53
C PHE A 539 11.43 -14.27 30.84
N LEU A 540 12.16 -13.32 30.31
CA LEU A 540 11.60 -12.21 29.54
C LEU A 540 11.19 -12.68 28.16
N GLU A 541 9.97 -12.37 27.74
CA GLU A 541 9.45 -12.65 26.40
C GLU A 541 8.93 -11.37 25.74
N LEU A 542 9.28 -11.20 24.44
CA LEU A 542 8.72 -10.16 23.60
C LEU A 542 7.57 -10.73 22.76
N ASN A 543 6.37 -10.30 23.00
CA ASN A 543 5.19 -10.76 22.27
C ASN A 543 4.82 -9.75 21.18
N PHE A 544 4.96 -10.17 19.92
CA PHE A 544 4.69 -9.39 18.71
C PHE A 544 3.29 -9.58 18.15
N LEU A 545 2.56 -10.59 18.60
CA LEU A 545 1.33 -11.06 17.98
C LEU A 545 0.05 -10.63 18.70
N SER A 546 0.15 -10.32 20.00
CA SER A 546 -1.05 -10.08 20.81
C SER A 546 -1.75 -8.76 20.52
N GLU A 547 -1.01 -7.72 20.18
CA GLU A 547 -1.56 -6.41 19.80
C GLU A 547 -0.88 -5.85 18.55
N PRO A 548 -1.65 -5.45 17.54
CA PRO A 548 -1.10 -4.85 16.33
C PRO A 548 -0.41 -3.50 16.65
N GLY A 549 0.77 -3.30 16.08
CA GLY A 549 1.51 -2.04 16.24
C GLY A 549 2.30 -1.87 17.54
N GLN A 550 2.25 -2.83 18.48
CA GLN A 550 2.95 -2.77 19.75
C GLN A 550 3.70 -4.06 20.05
N ILE A 551 4.79 -3.95 20.78
CA ILE A 551 5.54 -5.09 21.30
C ILE A 551 5.29 -5.16 22.80
N ILE A 552 4.63 -6.21 23.25
CA ILE A 552 4.35 -6.43 24.67
C ILE A 552 5.55 -7.10 25.31
N ILE A 553 6.14 -6.42 26.29
CA ILE A 553 7.20 -7.00 27.12
C ILE A 553 6.54 -7.68 28.31
N GLN A 554 6.60 -9.01 28.36
CA GLN A 554 5.98 -9.81 29.42
C GLN A 554 6.97 -10.82 29.98
N CYS A 555 6.67 -11.31 31.20
CA CYS A 555 7.38 -12.46 31.75
C CYS A 555 6.65 -13.74 31.31
N ASN A 556 7.37 -14.67 30.69
CA ASN A 556 6.91 -16.02 30.45
C ASN A 556 7.25 -16.88 31.66
N GLU A 557 6.31 -17.68 32.14
CA GLU A 557 6.49 -18.54 33.33
C GLU A 557 7.43 -19.72 33.08
N GLY A 558 7.96 -19.88 31.89
CA GLY A 558 8.81 -21.03 31.46
C GLY A 558 8.04 -22.32 31.38
N SER A 559 7.62 -22.86 32.55
CA SER A 559 6.73 -24.02 32.63
C SER A 559 5.38 -23.63 33.21
N ALA A 560 4.32 -23.66 32.40
CA ALA A 560 2.96 -23.43 32.87
C ALA A 560 2.56 -24.43 33.98
N ILE A 561 3.04 -25.68 33.91
CA ILE A 561 2.79 -26.73 34.93
C ILE A 561 3.45 -26.30 36.25
N GLY A 562 4.69 -25.86 36.25
CA GLY A 562 5.40 -25.37 37.44
C GLY A 562 4.66 -24.21 38.11
N PHE A 563 4.22 -23.24 37.34
CA PHE A 563 3.43 -22.11 37.80
C PHE A 563 2.11 -22.56 38.47
N TYR A 564 1.35 -23.44 37.79
CA TYR A 564 0.11 -23.96 38.35
C TYR A 564 0.30 -24.81 39.62
N ILE A 565 1.43 -25.52 39.78
CA ILE A 565 1.74 -26.25 40.99
C ILE A 565 1.94 -25.29 42.17
N VAL A 566 2.68 -24.18 41.98
CA VAL A 566 2.88 -23.13 42.98
C VAL A 566 1.53 -22.55 43.43
N LEU A 567 0.68 -22.18 42.48
CA LEU A 567 -0.65 -21.61 42.76
C LEU A 567 -1.59 -22.62 43.40
N SER A 568 -1.58 -23.89 42.96
CA SER A 568 -2.42 -24.94 43.48
C SER A 568 -2.10 -25.25 44.95
N TYR A 569 -0.81 -25.25 45.33
CA TYR A 569 -0.42 -25.42 46.73
C TYR A 569 -0.92 -24.25 47.61
N MET A 570 -0.81 -23.04 47.16
CA MET A 570 -1.39 -21.87 47.85
C MET A 570 -2.91 -21.96 47.98
N GLY A 571 -3.60 -22.39 46.91
CA GLY A 571 -5.04 -22.59 46.89
C GLY A 571 -5.48 -23.68 47.85
N LEU A 572 -4.74 -24.83 47.91
CA LEU A 572 -4.95 -25.88 48.86
C LEU A 572 -4.81 -25.38 50.31
N LEU A 573 -3.71 -24.66 50.61
CA LEU A 573 -3.45 -24.14 51.93
C LEU A 573 -4.52 -23.14 52.41
N ALA A 574 -4.96 -22.25 51.48
CA ALA A 574 -6.06 -21.31 51.71
C ALA A 574 -7.40 -22.05 51.95
N SER A 575 -7.69 -23.06 51.16
CA SER A 575 -8.94 -23.87 51.30
C SER A 575 -8.99 -24.59 52.64
N VAL A 576 -7.86 -25.24 53.03
CA VAL A 576 -7.76 -25.92 54.35
C VAL A 576 -7.90 -24.87 55.45
N SER A 577 -7.23 -23.72 55.37
CA SER A 577 -7.35 -22.64 56.34
C SER A 577 -8.80 -22.13 56.49
N PHE A 578 -9.51 -21.96 55.35
CA PHE A 578 -10.90 -21.54 55.33
C PHE A 578 -11.81 -22.60 55.99
N ILE A 579 -11.67 -23.88 55.64
CA ILE A 579 -12.49 -24.95 56.20
C ILE A 579 -12.30 -25.03 57.70
N VAL A 580 -11.05 -25.00 58.19
CA VAL A 580 -10.75 -25.06 59.63
C VAL A 580 -11.32 -23.83 60.35
N ALA A 581 -11.18 -22.62 59.78
CA ALA A 581 -11.74 -21.41 60.33
C ALA A 581 -13.27 -21.42 60.37
N PHE A 582 -13.89 -21.97 59.31
CA PHE A 582 -15.35 -22.10 59.22
C PHE A 582 -15.91 -23.06 60.30
N LEU A 583 -15.24 -24.17 60.51
CA LEU A 583 -15.61 -25.14 61.57
C LEU A 583 -15.39 -24.54 62.95
N ALA A 584 -14.36 -23.73 63.13
CA ALA A 584 -14.03 -23.05 64.43
C ALA A 584 -14.97 -21.89 64.79
N ARG A 585 -15.73 -21.32 63.83
CA ARG A 585 -16.62 -20.16 64.02
C ARG A 585 -17.71 -20.32 65.08
N SER A 586 -18.13 -21.59 65.30
CA SER A 586 -19.19 -21.91 66.25
C SER A 586 -18.67 -22.12 67.69
N LEU A 587 -17.34 -22.10 67.86
CA LEU A 587 -16.74 -22.26 69.18
C LEU A 587 -16.90 -20.96 69.99
N PRO A 588 -17.21 -21.04 71.29
CA PRO A 588 -17.32 -19.87 72.16
C PRO A 588 -15.91 -19.27 72.35
N ASP A 589 -15.65 -18.18 71.60
CA ASP A 589 -14.41 -17.43 71.70
C ASP A 589 -14.71 -16.01 72.18
N SER A 590 -13.98 -15.57 73.23
CA SER A 590 -14.19 -14.27 73.91
C SER A 590 -14.07 -13.07 72.99
N PHE A 591 -13.36 -13.21 71.88
CA PHE A 591 -13.11 -12.12 70.93
C PHE A 591 -13.62 -12.33 69.52
N ASN A 592 -14.41 -13.35 69.28
CA ASN A 592 -14.90 -13.75 67.93
C ASN A 592 -13.77 -13.85 66.88
N GLU A 593 -12.53 -14.19 67.28
CA GLU A 593 -11.36 -14.24 66.38
C GLU A 593 -11.61 -15.20 65.21
N ALA A 594 -12.19 -16.35 65.49
CA ALA A 594 -12.52 -17.36 64.47
C ALA A 594 -13.49 -16.80 63.39
N LYS A 595 -14.43 -15.95 63.76
CA LYS A 595 -15.37 -15.27 62.83
C LYS A 595 -14.62 -14.28 61.91
N TYR A 596 -13.74 -13.47 62.45
CA TYR A 596 -12.97 -12.51 61.68
C TYR A 596 -11.99 -13.18 60.72
N ILE A 597 -11.36 -14.28 61.15
CA ILE A 597 -10.51 -15.12 60.31
C ILE A 597 -11.32 -15.79 59.23
N THR A 598 -12.50 -16.34 59.51
CA THR A 598 -13.38 -16.95 58.50
C THR A 598 -13.77 -15.92 57.44
N PHE A 599 -14.15 -14.72 57.83
CA PHE A 599 -14.51 -13.66 56.92
C PHE A 599 -13.29 -13.19 56.07
N SER A 600 -12.11 -13.05 56.65
CA SER A 600 -10.88 -12.71 55.94
C SER A 600 -10.49 -13.77 54.91
N MET A 601 -10.66 -15.07 55.25
CA MET A 601 -10.35 -16.16 54.33
C MET A 601 -11.40 -16.30 53.20
N LEU A 602 -12.67 -15.99 53.49
CA LEU A 602 -13.71 -15.93 52.47
C LEU A 602 -13.39 -14.85 51.44
N LEU A 603 -13.05 -13.67 51.91
CA LEU A 603 -12.66 -12.55 51.05
C LEU A 603 -11.40 -12.89 50.25
N PHE A 604 -10.40 -13.50 50.88
CA PHE A 604 -9.18 -13.97 50.23
C PHE A 604 -9.52 -14.94 49.07
N CYS A 605 -10.28 -16.01 49.39
CA CYS A 605 -10.65 -17.00 48.37
C CYS A 605 -11.49 -16.38 47.22
N SER A 606 -12.42 -15.44 47.53
CA SER A 606 -13.22 -14.79 46.50
C SER A 606 -12.37 -13.97 45.53
N VAL A 607 -11.37 -13.23 46.03
CA VAL A 607 -10.44 -12.44 45.21
C VAL A 607 -9.65 -13.36 44.27
N TRP A 608 -9.14 -14.48 44.75
CA TRP A 608 -8.34 -15.42 43.91
C TRP A 608 -9.19 -16.21 42.92
N ILE A 609 -10.44 -16.56 43.28
CA ILE A 609 -11.38 -17.20 42.33
C ILE A 609 -11.76 -16.25 41.20
N THR A 610 -11.99 -14.95 41.49
CA THR A 610 -12.33 -13.96 40.46
C THR A 610 -11.11 -13.53 39.66
N MET A 611 -9.91 -13.60 40.20
CA MET A 611 -8.66 -13.30 39.51
C MET A 611 -8.39 -14.23 38.34
N ILE A 612 -8.68 -15.53 38.46
CA ILE A 612 -8.39 -16.53 37.42
C ILE A 612 -9.05 -16.17 36.06
N PRO A 613 -10.39 -15.97 35.96
CA PRO A 613 -11.01 -15.61 34.70
C PRO A 613 -10.57 -14.21 34.22
N ALA A 614 -10.32 -13.26 35.12
CA ALA A 614 -9.83 -11.93 34.78
C ALA A 614 -8.42 -12.00 34.17
N TYR A 615 -7.52 -12.81 34.74
CA TYR A 615 -6.17 -13.05 34.23
C TYR A 615 -6.16 -13.68 32.84
N LEU A 616 -7.03 -14.68 32.62
CA LEU A 616 -7.14 -15.38 31.33
C LEU A 616 -7.78 -14.51 30.22
N SER A 617 -8.61 -13.54 30.60
CA SER A 617 -9.31 -12.65 29.64
C SER A 617 -8.52 -11.39 29.30
N THR A 618 -7.55 -10.99 30.11
CA THR A 618 -6.74 -9.79 29.90
C THR A 618 -5.45 -10.08 29.16
N LYS A 619 -4.95 -9.09 28.41
CA LYS A 619 -3.68 -9.19 27.66
C LYS A 619 -2.76 -8.02 28.00
N GLY A 620 -1.48 -8.18 27.68
CA GLY A 620 -0.49 -7.12 27.82
C GLY A 620 -0.30 -6.61 29.24
N LYS A 621 -0.13 -5.31 29.40
CA LYS A 621 0.11 -4.67 30.70
C LYS A 621 -1.03 -4.83 31.71
N TYR A 622 -2.26 -5.05 31.24
CA TYR A 622 -3.44 -5.23 32.12
C TYR A 622 -3.43 -6.57 32.84
N MET A 623 -2.78 -7.60 32.31
CA MET A 623 -2.61 -8.88 33.00
C MET A 623 -1.81 -8.72 34.28
N VAL A 624 -0.73 -7.94 34.24
CA VAL A 624 0.08 -7.59 35.42
C VAL A 624 -0.72 -6.73 36.41
N ALA A 625 -1.56 -5.84 35.90
CA ALA A 625 -2.43 -5.02 36.75
C ALA A 625 -3.43 -5.86 37.55
N VAL A 626 -4.00 -6.92 36.94
CA VAL A 626 -4.90 -7.86 37.65
C VAL A 626 -4.18 -8.60 38.76
N GLU A 627 -2.95 -9.05 38.53
CA GLU A 627 -2.10 -9.69 39.56
C GLU A 627 -1.87 -8.73 40.74
N ILE A 628 -1.44 -7.51 40.46
CA ILE A 628 -1.20 -6.48 41.51
C ILE A 628 -2.48 -6.20 42.32
N PHE A 629 -3.61 -6.05 41.62
CA PHE A 629 -4.90 -5.83 42.27
C PHE A 629 -5.27 -6.97 43.21
N ALA A 630 -5.07 -8.23 42.78
CA ALA A 630 -5.35 -9.40 43.62
C ALA A 630 -4.43 -9.44 44.86
N ILE A 631 -3.12 -9.10 44.70
CA ILE A 631 -2.17 -9.04 45.82
C ILE A 631 -2.61 -7.96 46.84
N ILE A 632 -2.88 -6.75 46.40
CA ILE A 632 -3.30 -5.66 47.28
C ILE A 632 -4.60 -5.98 47.98
N SER A 633 -5.65 -6.41 47.24
CA SER A 633 -6.98 -6.69 47.78
C SER A 633 -6.98 -7.81 48.82
N SER A 634 -6.27 -8.92 48.52
CA SER A 634 -6.16 -10.05 49.44
C SER A 634 -5.35 -9.68 50.71
N SER A 635 -4.27 -8.93 50.56
CA SER A 635 -3.45 -8.41 51.71
C SER A 635 -4.25 -7.45 52.58
N CYS A 636 -5.02 -6.54 51.97
CA CYS A 636 -5.95 -5.66 52.68
C CYS A 636 -7.03 -6.43 53.44
N GLY A 637 -7.59 -7.45 52.80
CA GLY A 637 -8.60 -8.31 53.43
C GLY A 637 -8.08 -8.98 54.71
N LEU A 638 -6.85 -9.54 54.66
CA LEU A 638 -6.20 -10.10 55.84
C LEU A 638 -5.89 -9.05 56.89
N LEU A 639 -5.37 -7.88 56.48
CA LEU A 639 -4.97 -6.81 57.39
C LEU A 639 -6.17 -6.24 58.15
N PHE A 640 -7.21 -5.84 57.42
CA PHE A 640 -8.35 -5.16 58.01
C PHE A 640 -9.25 -6.11 58.81
N CYS A 641 -9.58 -7.31 58.28
CA CYS A 641 -10.48 -8.20 58.94
C CYS A 641 -9.88 -8.79 60.26
N ILE A 642 -8.57 -9.07 60.26
CA ILE A 642 -7.94 -9.70 61.45
C ILE A 642 -7.45 -8.65 62.47
N PHE A 643 -6.87 -7.54 62.05
CA PHE A 643 -6.17 -6.64 62.94
C PHE A 643 -6.97 -5.39 63.31
N LEU A 644 -7.80 -4.85 62.41
CA LEU A 644 -8.54 -3.59 62.68
C LEU A 644 -9.45 -3.71 63.91
N PRO A 645 -10.24 -4.79 64.10
CA PRO A 645 -11.09 -4.93 65.26
C PRO A 645 -10.27 -4.98 66.55
N LYS A 646 -9.05 -5.57 66.52
CA LYS A 646 -8.17 -5.67 67.69
C LYS A 646 -7.55 -4.31 68.02
N CYS A 647 -7.10 -3.54 67.01
CA CYS A 647 -6.63 -2.17 67.20
C CYS A 647 -7.73 -1.28 67.81
N TYR A 648 -8.97 -1.45 67.33
CA TYR A 648 -10.11 -0.72 67.88
C TYR A 648 -10.32 -0.99 69.40
N ILE A 649 -10.19 -2.26 69.82
CA ILE A 649 -10.30 -2.64 71.24
C ILE A 649 -9.14 -2.04 72.03
N ILE A 650 -7.90 -2.15 71.52
CA ILE A 650 -6.72 -1.68 72.24
C ILE A 650 -6.73 -0.17 72.40
N LEU A 651 -7.16 0.61 71.41
CA LEU A 651 -7.02 2.08 71.42
C LEU A 651 -8.28 2.79 71.96
N PHE A 652 -9.48 2.26 71.64
CA PHE A 652 -10.76 2.98 71.90
C PHE A 652 -11.60 2.33 73.00
N LYS A 653 -11.36 1.07 73.34
CA LYS A 653 -12.11 0.34 74.39
C LYS A 653 -11.19 -0.39 75.35
N PRO A 654 -10.33 0.29 76.11
CA PRO A 654 -9.36 -0.35 77.03
C PRO A 654 -10.06 -1.13 78.15
N GLU A 655 -11.30 -0.84 78.49
CA GLU A 655 -12.09 -1.60 79.47
C GLU A 655 -12.34 -3.04 79.04
N MET A 656 -12.47 -3.29 77.74
CA MET A 656 -12.63 -4.61 77.16
C MET A 656 -11.27 -5.37 77.11
N ASN A 657 -10.17 -4.71 77.31
CA ASN A 657 -8.83 -5.30 77.32
C ASN A 657 -8.39 -5.75 78.71
N SER A 658 -9.35 -6.28 79.53
CA SER A 658 -9.08 -6.80 80.87
C SER A 658 -9.21 -8.30 80.92
N LYS A 659 -8.49 -8.98 81.87
CA LYS A 659 -8.57 -10.41 82.06
C LYS A 659 -9.98 -10.90 82.47
N GLN A 660 -10.73 -10.05 83.23
CA GLN A 660 -12.12 -10.34 83.63
C GLN A 660 -13.08 -10.41 82.47
N TYR A 661 -12.97 -9.48 81.52
CA TYR A 661 -13.78 -9.47 80.29
C TYR A 661 -13.48 -10.66 79.37
N LEU A 662 -12.19 -11.05 79.32
CA LEU A 662 -11.74 -12.23 78.54
C LEU A 662 -12.25 -13.57 79.09
N LEU A 663 -12.43 -13.70 80.41
CA LEU A 663 -12.90 -14.90 81.07
C LEU A 663 -14.42 -15.06 81.13
N GLY A 664 -15.18 -14.09 80.56
CA GLY A 664 -16.65 -14.18 80.43
C GLY A 664 -17.41 -14.00 81.72
N ASN A 665 -16.81 -13.43 82.78
CA ASN A 665 -17.51 -13.03 83.96
C ASN A 665 -18.24 -11.71 83.78
N ASN A 666 -19.22 -11.69 82.90
CA ASN A 666 -20.24 -10.66 82.93
C ASN A 666 -21.42 -11.14 83.79
N LYS A 667 -21.52 -10.64 85.00
CA LYS A 667 -22.79 -10.43 85.65
C LYS A 667 -23.36 -9.11 85.19
#